data_37f95e17047691ac0b99580a6a99c172
#
_entry.id   37f95e17047691ac0b99580a6a99c172
#
_cell.length_a   1.000
_cell.length_b   1.000
_cell.length_c   1.000
_cell.angle_alpha   90.00
_cell.angle_beta   90.00
_cell.angle_gamma   90.00
#
_symmetry.space_group_name_H-M   'P 1'
#
loop_
_entity.id
_entity.type
_entity.pdbx_description
1 polymer ?
#
loop_
_entity_poly.entity_id
_entity_poly.type
_entity_poly.pdbx_seq_one_letter_code
_entity_poly.pdbx_strand_id
1 'polypeptide(L)'
;MKLKKIGKILAALTAATMCVGAVPVAQVHLPQVSVVASAESADGLTYQLINDSTEVAITGCDDVTSVTIPSEIEGKPVTTIAERALSSKSKLLKVTLPDSVTTIESRAFNDCSHLRSVDMGNGVKTIGTFAFSGCNELTSITLSENLTEIGESAFNQCSALTELALPDSVATIGNGIFASCSKLKQVTLPNGLTSISESMFSDCSALTSVEIPDSVTSIEYCAFKNCSKLQQIPLPEGLTTIGDSAFYGCSGLEQITFPEGLTSMGASAFYNCSGLAQVTLPNSLTSTGKEVFSSCSSLTSAEIPEGFTELADGTFSNCGSLKDVKLPNSLQKIGGGAFQNCDALTEITIPGNVTDICGSAFAKCDGLTSIVIPDSVTFIGDNIFNMCSKLEYIYLPNSVMSIENNAFYGCTALKFIAIPENVLTLNDGTFFFCTSLESILFYKGLSKINTLCFNRCDKLTDVYYTGSEEDWNDIPGVGALGGAEHHYNWDPNEQIPGQPIMTTTTTTTTTTTTTTTTATTESTTEQTTTEQTTTSTTTAATTTETTTTTAETTATTTTTTTNTTTATTATTATTTTTAPAAAKGDASGDGVLDTNDVFEAMLYVAYCGAGMSSSLTDDQIAAADIDGDGSVDSTDVYYILYYVALQGAGKNPTWDFVLGRK
;
A
#
# COMPACT_ATOMS: atom_id res chain seq x y z
N MET A 1 -39.70 -19.79 8.03
CA MET A 1 -39.63 -19.50 9.45
C MET A 1 -38.57 -18.39 9.74
N LYS A 2 -38.09 -17.66 8.73
CA LYS A 2 -37.10 -16.54 8.89
C LYS A 2 -37.72 -15.13 8.72
N LEU A 3 -38.94 -15.00 8.22
CA LEU A 3 -39.57 -13.67 8.07
C LEU A 3 -40.29 -13.14 9.33
N LYS A 4 -40.48 -13.95 10.36
CA LYS A 4 -41.12 -13.50 11.62
C LYS A 4 -40.16 -12.87 12.64
N LYS A 5 -38.84 -12.96 12.44
CA LYS A 5 -37.84 -12.33 13.33
C LYS A 5 -37.50 -10.87 12.96
N ILE A 6 -37.62 -10.50 11.69
CA ILE A 6 -37.36 -9.14 11.21
C ILE A 6 -38.45 -8.15 11.63
N GLY A 7 -39.70 -8.61 11.72
CA GLY A 7 -40.83 -7.76 12.17
C GLY A 7 -40.80 -7.41 13.68
N LYS A 8 -40.04 -8.15 14.50
CA LYS A 8 -39.88 -7.84 15.95
C LYS A 8 -38.76 -6.87 16.25
N ILE A 9 -37.77 -6.76 15.36
CA ILE A 9 -36.67 -5.80 15.51
C ILE A 9 -37.13 -4.40 15.09
N LEU A 10 -37.96 -4.28 14.06
CA LEU A 10 -38.53 -2.99 13.66
C LEU A 10 -39.57 -2.46 14.69
N ALA A 11 -40.31 -3.33 15.41
CA ALA A 11 -41.25 -2.92 16.45
C ALA A 11 -40.59 -2.50 17.75
N ALA A 12 -39.34 -2.90 18.01
CA ALA A 12 -38.59 -2.48 19.19
C ALA A 12 -37.91 -1.09 19.01
N LEU A 13 -37.65 -0.69 17.77
CA LEU A 13 -37.10 0.66 17.48
C LEU A 13 -38.18 1.76 17.56
N THR A 14 -39.43 1.44 17.35
CA THR A 14 -40.55 2.41 17.44
C THR A 14 -41.11 2.59 18.86
N ALA A 15 -40.78 1.70 19.82
CA ALA A 15 -41.24 1.80 21.20
C ALA A 15 -40.27 2.60 22.12
N ALA A 16 -39.05 2.87 21.69
CA ALA A 16 -38.06 3.61 22.46
C ALA A 16 -38.17 5.16 22.35
N THR A 17 -39.10 5.67 21.53
CA THR A 17 -39.27 7.12 21.27
C THR A 17 -40.42 7.77 22.05
N MET A 18 -41.06 7.08 22.99
CA MET A 18 -42.24 7.63 23.71
C MET A 18 -42.06 7.83 25.21
N CYS A 19 -40.89 8.25 25.71
CA CYS A 19 -40.79 8.73 27.09
C CYS A 19 -39.59 9.67 27.28
N VAL A 20 -39.62 10.89 26.75
CA VAL A 20 -38.92 12.03 27.33
C VAL A 20 -39.73 13.30 27.03
N GLY A 21 -39.97 14.06 28.08
CA GLY A 21 -40.85 15.22 28.12
C GLY A 21 -40.39 16.40 27.24
N ALA A 22 -41.36 17.20 26.89
CA ALA A 22 -41.36 18.33 26.00
C ALA A 22 -40.21 19.34 26.19
N VAL A 23 -39.38 19.43 25.14
CA VAL A 23 -38.62 20.63 24.77
C VAL A 23 -39.03 20.94 23.32
N PRO A 24 -39.31 22.19 22.91
CA PRO A 24 -39.76 22.49 21.58
C PRO A 24 -38.60 22.27 20.59
N VAL A 25 -38.64 21.15 19.94
CA VAL A 25 -37.77 20.86 18.77
C VAL A 25 -38.31 21.70 17.62
N ALA A 26 -37.47 22.60 17.09
CA ALA A 26 -37.69 23.21 15.81
C ALA A 26 -38.10 22.12 14.80
N GLN A 27 -39.21 22.31 14.11
CA GLN A 27 -39.75 21.37 13.14
C GLN A 27 -38.67 21.10 12.07
N VAL A 28 -38.04 19.96 12.16
CA VAL A 28 -37.39 19.37 10.98
C VAL A 28 -38.54 18.95 10.06
N HIS A 29 -38.73 19.71 9.01
CA HIS A 29 -39.64 19.38 7.92
C HIS A 29 -39.02 18.17 7.20
N LEU A 30 -39.41 16.97 7.62
CA LEU A 30 -39.25 15.79 6.76
C LEU A 30 -40.23 16.00 5.60
N PRO A 31 -39.81 15.93 4.33
CA PRO A 31 -40.74 16.01 3.22
C PRO A 31 -41.76 14.88 3.39
N GLN A 32 -43.04 15.24 3.58
CA GLN A 32 -44.15 14.28 3.52
C GLN A 32 -44.24 13.84 2.08
N VAL A 33 -43.74 12.66 1.77
CA VAL A 33 -44.07 11.98 0.51
C VAL A 33 -45.55 11.61 0.58
N SER A 34 -46.38 12.50 0.08
CA SER A 34 -47.78 12.16 -0.21
C SER A 34 -47.76 11.20 -1.38
N VAL A 35 -48.05 9.91 -1.14
CA VAL A 35 -48.27 8.93 -2.21
C VAL A 35 -49.56 9.36 -2.92
N VAL A 36 -49.39 10.18 -3.94
CA VAL A 36 -50.49 10.47 -4.89
C VAL A 36 -50.48 9.31 -5.92
N ALA A 37 -51.62 8.78 -6.22
CA ALA A 37 -51.80 7.69 -7.18
C ALA A 37 -51.04 8.01 -8.48
N SER A 38 -50.27 7.03 -8.99
CA SER A 38 -49.64 7.16 -10.30
C SER A 38 -50.73 7.37 -11.36
N ALA A 39 -50.62 8.46 -12.13
CA ALA A 39 -51.46 8.70 -13.28
C ALA A 39 -50.72 8.21 -14.55
N GLU A 40 -51.46 7.56 -15.48
CA GLU A 40 -50.91 7.25 -16.81
C GLU A 40 -51.17 8.43 -17.74
N SER A 41 -50.10 8.86 -18.45
CA SER A 41 -50.26 9.88 -19.50
C SER A 41 -50.64 9.21 -20.82
N ALA A 42 -51.18 10.01 -21.76
CA ALA A 42 -51.55 9.54 -23.09
C ALA A 42 -50.36 9.01 -23.92
N ASP A 43 -49.12 9.22 -23.48
CA ASP A 43 -47.85 8.87 -24.16
C ASP A 43 -47.13 7.66 -23.50
N GLY A 44 -47.83 6.86 -22.67
CA GLY A 44 -47.28 5.65 -22.02
C GLY A 44 -46.27 5.92 -20.92
N LEU A 45 -46.24 7.15 -20.34
CA LEU A 45 -45.46 7.50 -19.18
C LEU A 45 -46.30 7.34 -17.90
N THR A 46 -45.67 6.87 -16.83
CA THR A 46 -46.23 6.96 -15.49
C THR A 46 -45.51 8.05 -14.71
N TYR A 47 -46.23 8.81 -13.89
CA TYR A 47 -45.70 9.93 -13.16
C TYR A 47 -46.38 10.15 -11.81
N GLN A 48 -45.76 10.93 -10.97
CA GLN A 48 -46.34 11.41 -9.71
C GLN A 48 -46.12 12.92 -9.56
N LEU A 49 -46.99 13.57 -8.80
CA LEU A 49 -46.84 14.97 -8.42
C LEU A 49 -45.90 15.02 -7.19
N ILE A 50 -44.98 15.96 -7.23
CA ILE A 50 -44.00 16.22 -6.15
C ILE A 50 -44.03 17.73 -5.77
N ASN A 51 -43.31 18.11 -4.72
CA ASN A 51 -43.17 19.52 -4.28
C ASN A 51 -44.55 20.21 -4.12
N ASP A 52 -45.40 19.66 -3.23
CA ASP A 52 -46.75 20.16 -2.98
C ASP A 52 -47.63 20.21 -4.27
N SER A 53 -47.40 19.25 -5.16
CA SER A 53 -48.12 19.12 -6.42
C SER A 53 -47.84 20.25 -7.45
N THR A 54 -46.68 20.92 -7.34
CA THR A 54 -46.27 21.94 -8.28
C THR A 54 -45.41 21.42 -9.42
N GLU A 55 -44.79 20.22 -9.23
CA GLU A 55 -43.85 19.59 -10.15
C GLU A 55 -44.22 18.12 -10.40
N VAL A 56 -43.60 17.56 -11.44
CA VAL A 56 -43.82 16.16 -11.86
C VAL A 56 -42.52 15.37 -11.79
N ALA A 57 -42.56 14.18 -11.21
CA ALA A 57 -41.55 13.15 -11.33
C ALA A 57 -42.06 12.00 -12.22
N ILE A 58 -41.24 11.61 -13.21
CA ILE A 58 -41.54 10.41 -14.03
C ILE A 58 -41.18 9.18 -13.19
N THR A 59 -42.12 8.26 -13.05
CA THR A 59 -41.98 7.02 -12.26
C THR A 59 -41.88 5.77 -13.12
N GLY A 60 -42.13 5.89 -14.43
CA GLY A 60 -41.98 4.77 -15.35
C GLY A 60 -42.38 5.11 -16.79
N CYS A 61 -42.19 4.14 -17.67
CA CYS A 61 -42.69 4.19 -19.05
C CYS A 61 -43.07 2.78 -19.52
N ASP A 62 -43.84 2.72 -20.62
CA ASP A 62 -44.06 1.51 -21.37
C ASP A 62 -42.79 0.88 -21.88
N ASP A 63 -42.83 -0.38 -22.31
CA ASP A 63 -41.68 -1.11 -22.87
C ASP A 63 -41.47 -0.71 -24.35
N VAL A 64 -40.88 0.46 -24.55
CA VAL A 64 -40.68 1.13 -25.86
C VAL A 64 -39.20 1.14 -26.25
N THR A 65 -38.93 1.40 -27.54
CA THR A 65 -37.55 1.51 -28.06
C THR A 65 -36.98 2.91 -27.90
N SER A 66 -37.79 3.92 -27.75
CA SER A 66 -37.36 5.30 -27.49
C SER A 66 -38.38 6.02 -26.62
N VAL A 67 -37.88 6.89 -25.75
CA VAL A 67 -38.73 7.74 -24.92
C VAL A 67 -38.24 9.17 -25.01
N THR A 68 -39.18 10.11 -25.21
CA THR A 68 -38.94 11.54 -25.09
C THR A 68 -39.80 12.04 -23.92
N ILE A 69 -39.17 12.55 -22.90
CA ILE A 69 -39.85 13.10 -21.72
C ILE A 69 -40.35 14.50 -22.07
N PRO A 70 -41.67 14.79 -21.88
CA PRO A 70 -42.18 16.14 -22.13
C PRO A 70 -41.69 17.12 -21.06
N SER A 71 -41.61 18.41 -21.41
CA SER A 71 -41.20 19.45 -20.47
C SER A 71 -42.22 19.73 -19.36
N GLU A 72 -43.49 19.39 -19.60
CA GLU A 72 -44.62 19.57 -18.67
C GLU A 72 -45.68 18.50 -18.84
N ILE A 73 -46.34 18.13 -17.76
CA ILE A 73 -47.51 17.29 -17.72
C ILE A 73 -48.58 17.97 -16.87
N GLU A 74 -49.83 18.07 -17.38
CA GLU A 74 -50.92 18.78 -16.72
C GLU A 74 -50.57 20.26 -16.37
N GLY A 75 -49.77 20.92 -17.22
CA GLY A 75 -49.34 22.32 -17.01
C GLY A 75 -48.31 22.49 -15.88
N LYS A 76 -47.68 21.39 -15.44
CA LYS A 76 -46.66 21.41 -14.41
C LYS A 76 -45.33 20.90 -14.98
N PRO A 77 -44.18 21.53 -14.64
CA PRO A 77 -42.89 21.13 -15.17
C PRO A 77 -42.51 19.71 -14.72
N VAL A 78 -41.96 18.92 -15.64
CA VAL A 78 -41.28 17.65 -15.32
C VAL A 78 -39.87 17.97 -14.90
N THR A 79 -39.57 17.77 -13.61
CA THR A 79 -38.28 18.15 -13.01
C THR A 79 -37.42 16.97 -12.58
N THR A 80 -38.01 15.78 -12.48
CA THR A 80 -37.36 14.61 -11.89
C THR A 80 -37.63 13.33 -12.68
N ILE A 81 -36.60 12.54 -12.92
CA ILE A 81 -36.73 11.11 -13.26
C ILE A 81 -36.54 10.34 -11.96
N ALA A 82 -37.60 9.72 -11.47
CA ALA A 82 -37.63 9.11 -10.13
C ALA A 82 -36.75 7.86 -10.02
N GLU A 83 -36.50 7.44 -8.77
CA GLU A 83 -35.74 6.23 -8.49
C GLU A 83 -36.29 5.02 -9.27
N ARG A 84 -35.39 4.36 -10.01
CA ARG A 84 -35.71 3.17 -10.83
C ARG A 84 -36.79 3.37 -11.89
N ALA A 85 -37.19 4.59 -12.23
CA ALA A 85 -38.29 4.87 -13.12
C ALA A 85 -38.22 4.11 -14.44
N LEU A 86 -37.07 4.07 -15.08
CA LEU A 86 -36.84 3.38 -16.34
C LEU A 86 -35.85 2.21 -16.22
N SER A 87 -35.64 1.69 -15.00
CA SER A 87 -34.73 0.58 -14.76
C SER A 87 -35.11 -0.68 -15.51
N SER A 88 -34.14 -1.45 -15.99
CA SER A 88 -34.26 -2.74 -16.66
C SER A 88 -35.14 -2.73 -17.93
N LYS A 89 -35.28 -1.58 -18.59
CA LYS A 89 -35.99 -1.46 -19.87
C LYS A 89 -35.12 -2.02 -21.01
N SER A 90 -35.22 -3.30 -21.24
CA SER A 90 -34.37 -4.03 -22.20
C SER A 90 -34.58 -3.65 -23.67
N LYS A 91 -35.70 -3.03 -24.05
CA LYS A 91 -35.95 -2.57 -25.41
C LYS A 91 -35.58 -1.11 -25.64
N LEU A 92 -35.29 -0.36 -24.58
CA LEU A 92 -35.04 1.07 -24.66
C LEU A 92 -33.67 1.32 -25.31
N LEU A 93 -33.66 2.05 -26.42
CA LEU A 93 -32.44 2.37 -27.21
C LEU A 93 -32.03 3.83 -27.10
N LYS A 94 -33.03 4.72 -26.88
CA LYS A 94 -32.81 6.17 -26.86
C LYS A 94 -33.68 6.87 -25.82
N VAL A 95 -33.11 7.82 -25.12
CA VAL A 95 -33.79 8.73 -24.19
C VAL A 95 -33.48 10.18 -24.56
N THR A 96 -34.49 11.05 -24.51
CA THR A 96 -34.36 12.49 -24.62
C THR A 96 -35.07 13.15 -23.46
N LEU A 97 -34.34 13.96 -22.68
CA LEU A 97 -34.86 14.71 -21.55
C LEU A 97 -34.98 16.19 -21.92
N PRO A 98 -36.04 16.89 -21.46
CA PRO A 98 -36.16 18.34 -21.64
C PRO A 98 -35.27 19.13 -20.64
N ASP A 99 -35.02 20.38 -20.92
CA ASP A 99 -34.29 21.28 -20.03
C ASP A 99 -35.00 21.52 -18.66
N SER A 100 -36.27 21.15 -18.52
CA SER A 100 -36.97 21.23 -17.24
C SER A 100 -36.53 20.17 -16.23
N VAL A 101 -35.96 19.04 -16.69
CA VAL A 101 -35.47 17.99 -15.79
C VAL A 101 -34.17 18.44 -15.13
N THR A 102 -34.18 18.50 -13.80
CA THR A 102 -33.03 18.90 -12.97
C THR A 102 -32.37 17.73 -12.25
N THR A 103 -33.12 16.65 -12.04
CA THR A 103 -32.65 15.52 -11.22
C THR A 103 -32.97 14.18 -11.89
N ILE A 104 -31.93 13.36 -12.01
CA ILE A 104 -32.03 11.93 -12.33
C ILE A 104 -31.72 11.18 -11.05
N GLU A 105 -32.71 10.53 -10.45
CA GLU A 105 -32.54 9.85 -9.16
C GLU A 105 -31.82 8.49 -9.28
N SER A 106 -31.55 7.88 -8.13
CA SER A 106 -30.81 6.62 -8.03
C SER A 106 -31.43 5.53 -8.92
N ARG A 107 -30.58 4.83 -9.67
CA ARG A 107 -30.95 3.70 -10.54
C ARG A 107 -32.00 4.03 -11.61
N ALA A 108 -32.21 5.28 -11.95
CA ALA A 108 -33.30 5.70 -12.88
C ALA A 108 -33.29 4.91 -14.21
N PHE A 109 -32.09 4.63 -14.76
CA PHE A 109 -31.91 3.85 -16.01
C PHE A 109 -31.02 2.60 -15.77
N ASN A 110 -30.90 2.14 -14.53
CA ASN A 110 -30.05 0.99 -14.21
C ASN A 110 -30.47 -0.25 -15.02
N ASP A 111 -29.48 -0.99 -15.55
CA ASP A 111 -29.70 -2.21 -16.36
C ASP A 111 -30.51 -2.00 -17.64
N CYS A 112 -30.54 -0.79 -18.21
CA CYS A 112 -31.03 -0.58 -19.57
C CYS A 112 -29.98 -1.06 -20.59
N SER A 113 -29.77 -2.37 -20.67
CA SER A 113 -28.65 -3.01 -21.35
C SER A 113 -28.48 -2.66 -22.83
N HIS A 114 -29.55 -2.29 -23.53
CA HIS A 114 -29.55 -1.91 -24.93
C HIS A 114 -29.64 -0.40 -25.18
N LEU A 115 -29.64 0.42 -24.10
CA LEU A 115 -29.65 1.88 -24.23
C LEU A 115 -28.37 2.34 -24.91
N ARG A 116 -28.49 3.06 -26.06
CA ARG A 116 -27.38 3.47 -26.92
C ARG A 116 -27.07 4.95 -26.82
N SER A 117 -28.11 5.77 -26.61
CA SER A 117 -27.93 7.23 -26.54
C SER A 117 -28.86 7.88 -25.54
N VAL A 118 -28.32 8.86 -24.83
CA VAL A 118 -29.06 9.74 -23.92
C VAL A 118 -28.73 11.18 -24.25
N ASP A 119 -29.77 12.00 -24.40
CA ASP A 119 -29.70 13.43 -24.51
C ASP A 119 -30.35 14.03 -23.25
N MET A 120 -29.57 14.66 -22.38
CA MET A 120 -30.04 15.17 -21.09
C MET A 120 -30.59 16.59 -21.16
N GLY A 121 -30.47 17.28 -22.30
CA GLY A 121 -30.67 18.72 -22.32
C GLY A 121 -29.71 19.45 -21.37
N ASN A 122 -30.02 20.70 -21.02
CA ASN A 122 -29.17 21.53 -20.17
C ASN A 122 -29.73 21.78 -18.75
N GLY A 123 -30.82 21.10 -18.38
CA GLY A 123 -31.44 21.29 -17.07
C GLY A 123 -30.84 20.44 -15.95
N VAL A 124 -30.28 19.26 -16.27
CA VAL A 124 -29.86 18.28 -15.28
C VAL A 124 -28.68 18.80 -14.46
N LYS A 125 -28.86 18.82 -13.13
CA LYS A 125 -27.87 19.22 -12.13
C LYS A 125 -27.32 18.03 -11.36
N THR A 126 -28.13 16.97 -11.16
CA THR A 126 -27.76 15.81 -10.36
C THR A 126 -28.06 14.52 -11.11
N ILE A 127 -27.04 13.64 -11.18
CA ILE A 127 -27.16 12.25 -11.62
C ILE A 127 -26.96 11.37 -10.38
N GLY A 128 -27.97 10.60 -10.00
CA GLY A 128 -27.98 9.77 -8.80
C GLY A 128 -27.13 8.50 -8.92
N THR A 129 -26.96 7.85 -7.79
CA THR A 129 -26.19 6.60 -7.63
C THR A 129 -26.73 5.50 -8.55
N PHE A 130 -25.85 4.82 -9.31
CA PHE A 130 -26.15 3.78 -10.29
C PHE A 130 -27.15 4.23 -11.40
N ALA A 131 -27.30 5.51 -11.67
CA ALA A 131 -28.35 6.00 -12.57
C ALA A 131 -28.33 5.34 -13.96
N PHE A 132 -27.14 5.11 -14.54
CA PHE A 132 -26.94 4.45 -15.84
C PHE A 132 -26.10 3.17 -15.72
N SER A 133 -25.94 2.63 -14.51
CA SER A 133 -25.17 1.41 -14.31
C SER A 133 -25.76 0.24 -15.12
N GLY A 134 -24.92 -0.54 -15.80
CA GLY A 134 -25.37 -1.68 -16.61
C GLY A 134 -25.95 -1.28 -17.97
N CYS A 135 -25.82 -0.03 -18.42
CA CYS A 135 -26.18 0.38 -19.77
C CYS A 135 -25.08 -0.06 -20.77
N ASN A 136 -24.99 -1.37 -21.00
CA ASN A 136 -23.83 -1.99 -21.67
C ASN A 136 -23.64 -1.56 -23.15
N GLU A 137 -24.70 -1.10 -23.85
CA GLU A 137 -24.63 -0.60 -25.22
C GLU A 137 -24.59 0.93 -25.31
N LEU A 138 -24.47 1.66 -24.20
CA LEU A 138 -24.41 3.13 -24.20
C LEU A 138 -23.12 3.59 -24.88
N THR A 139 -23.28 4.20 -26.06
CA THR A 139 -22.16 4.71 -26.88
C THR A 139 -22.07 6.22 -26.87
N SER A 140 -23.15 6.93 -26.59
CA SER A 140 -23.16 8.38 -26.50
C SER A 140 -24.12 8.88 -25.43
N ILE A 141 -23.64 9.86 -24.68
CA ILE A 141 -24.44 10.58 -23.70
C ILE A 141 -24.02 12.05 -23.73
N THR A 142 -25.01 12.94 -23.91
CA THR A 142 -24.78 14.38 -23.83
C THR A 142 -25.10 14.81 -22.40
N LEU A 143 -24.08 15.24 -21.67
CA LEU A 143 -24.23 15.75 -20.30
C LEU A 143 -24.68 17.22 -20.34
N SER A 144 -25.42 17.63 -19.31
CA SER A 144 -25.78 19.01 -19.07
C SER A 144 -24.58 19.84 -18.66
N GLU A 145 -24.40 21.03 -19.23
CA GLU A 145 -23.36 22.00 -18.82
C GLU A 145 -23.60 22.54 -17.39
N ASN A 146 -24.79 22.35 -16.84
CA ASN A 146 -25.15 22.74 -15.47
C ASN A 146 -25.05 21.58 -14.46
N LEU A 147 -24.47 20.44 -14.87
CA LEU A 147 -24.31 19.26 -14.01
C LEU A 147 -23.32 19.56 -12.87
N THR A 148 -23.75 19.40 -11.62
CA THR A 148 -22.94 19.68 -10.42
C THR A 148 -22.58 18.45 -9.62
N GLU A 149 -23.36 17.36 -9.78
CA GLU A 149 -23.18 16.15 -8.97
C GLU A 149 -23.39 14.88 -9.81
N ILE A 150 -22.46 13.94 -9.66
CA ILE A 150 -22.54 12.58 -10.23
C ILE A 150 -22.41 11.59 -9.07
N GLY A 151 -23.43 10.80 -8.83
CA GLY A 151 -23.48 9.80 -7.76
C GLY A 151 -22.59 8.58 -8.02
N GLU A 152 -22.39 7.81 -6.98
CA GLU A 152 -21.60 6.58 -7.00
C GLU A 152 -22.06 5.63 -8.13
N SER A 153 -21.08 5.06 -8.85
CA SER A 153 -21.30 4.04 -9.90
C SER A 153 -22.30 4.47 -10.99
N ALA A 154 -22.44 5.78 -11.22
CA ALA A 154 -23.48 6.30 -12.12
C ALA A 154 -23.39 5.72 -13.54
N PHE A 155 -22.19 5.49 -14.08
CA PHE A 155 -21.94 4.89 -15.39
C PHE A 155 -21.19 3.54 -15.29
N ASN A 156 -21.24 2.89 -14.12
CA ASN A 156 -20.61 1.58 -13.94
C ASN A 156 -21.09 0.59 -15.00
N GLN A 157 -20.17 -0.20 -15.58
CA GLN A 157 -20.47 -1.18 -16.63
C GLN A 157 -21.08 -0.60 -17.94
N CYS A 158 -20.91 0.69 -18.22
CA CYS A 158 -21.21 1.23 -19.55
C CYS A 158 -20.13 0.76 -20.56
N SER A 159 -20.10 -0.54 -20.83
CA SER A 159 -18.97 -1.20 -21.51
C SER A 159 -18.81 -0.83 -23.01
N ALA A 160 -19.80 -0.16 -23.62
CA ALA A 160 -19.70 0.37 -24.99
C ALA A 160 -19.22 1.84 -25.03
N LEU A 161 -19.21 2.54 -23.91
CA LEU A 161 -18.77 3.94 -23.85
C LEU A 161 -17.29 4.05 -24.19
N THR A 162 -16.94 4.92 -25.14
CA THR A 162 -15.56 5.08 -25.62
C THR A 162 -14.89 6.35 -25.17
N GLU A 163 -15.67 7.37 -24.89
CA GLU A 163 -15.22 8.69 -24.41
C GLU A 163 -16.34 9.40 -23.67
N LEU A 164 -15.99 10.24 -22.72
CA LEU A 164 -16.92 11.16 -22.06
C LEU A 164 -16.14 12.37 -21.52
N ALA A 165 -16.71 13.55 -21.75
CA ALA A 165 -16.24 14.79 -21.13
C ALA A 165 -17.18 15.18 -19.99
N LEU A 166 -16.64 15.33 -18.79
CA LEU A 166 -17.36 15.87 -17.65
C LEU A 166 -17.24 17.40 -17.68
N PRO A 167 -18.33 18.14 -17.54
CA PRO A 167 -18.29 19.61 -17.54
C PRO A 167 -17.60 20.15 -16.27
N ASP A 168 -16.98 21.32 -16.37
CA ASP A 168 -16.28 21.98 -15.25
C ASP A 168 -17.20 22.38 -14.09
N SER A 169 -18.51 22.39 -14.33
CA SER A 169 -19.52 22.63 -13.29
C SER A 169 -19.65 21.49 -12.27
N VAL A 170 -19.13 20.28 -12.59
CA VAL A 170 -19.21 19.11 -11.69
C VAL A 170 -18.28 19.31 -10.50
N ALA A 171 -18.89 19.48 -9.33
CA ALA A 171 -18.18 19.68 -8.07
C ALA A 171 -18.07 18.40 -7.22
N THR A 172 -19.00 17.45 -7.42
CA THR A 172 -19.04 16.20 -6.63
C THR A 172 -19.11 14.99 -7.55
N ILE A 173 -18.17 14.07 -7.36
CA ILE A 173 -18.08 12.80 -8.11
C ILE A 173 -18.00 11.65 -7.11
N GLY A 174 -18.95 10.72 -7.22
CA GLY A 174 -19.00 9.50 -6.39
C GLY A 174 -17.94 8.47 -6.79
N ASN A 175 -17.82 7.42 -5.98
CA ASN A 175 -16.91 6.31 -6.24
C ASN A 175 -17.35 5.50 -7.47
N GLY A 176 -16.36 4.93 -8.18
CA GLY A 176 -16.61 3.93 -9.24
C GLY A 176 -17.43 4.41 -10.44
N ILE A 177 -17.49 5.71 -10.72
CA ILE A 177 -18.43 6.22 -11.75
C ILE A 177 -18.24 5.58 -13.12
N PHE A 178 -17.02 5.20 -13.51
CA PHE A 178 -16.71 4.53 -14.76
C PHE A 178 -16.21 3.09 -14.59
N ALA A 179 -16.37 2.50 -13.40
CA ALA A 179 -15.87 1.16 -13.15
C ALA A 179 -16.43 0.17 -14.19
N SER A 180 -15.55 -0.68 -14.74
CA SER A 180 -15.87 -1.67 -15.79
C SER A 180 -16.36 -1.08 -17.13
N CYS A 181 -16.05 0.18 -17.43
CA CYS A 181 -16.24 0.75 -18.75
C CYS A 181 -15.12 0.25 -19.70
N SER A 182 -15.14 -1.00 -20.08
CA SER A 182 -14.04 -1.73 -20.71
C SER A 182 -13.60 -1.20 -22.11
N LYS A 183 -14.43 -0.37 -22.78
CA LYS A 183 -14.06 0.29 -24.04
C LYS A 183 -13.73 1.77 -23.87
N LEU A 184 -13.80 2.31 -22.67
CA LEU A 184 -13.50 3.72 -22.41
C LEU A 184 -12.01 3.98 -22.68
N LYS A 185 -11.72 4.92 -23.58
CA LYS A 185 -10.35 5.23 -24.04
C LYS A 185 -9.86 6.56 -23.50
N GLN A 186 -10.77 7.51 -23.36
CA GLN A 186 -10.47 8.87 -22.95
C GLN A 186 -11.60 9.46 -22.11
N VAL A 187 -11.23 10.23 -21.09
CA VAL A 187 -12.15 11.00 -20.25
C VAL A 187 -11.52 12.37 -20.02
N THR A 188 -12.35 13.43 -20.15
CA THR A 188 -11.99 14.77 -19.69
C THR A 188 -12.57 14.97 -18.31
N LEU A 189 -11.71 15.32 -17.35
CA LEU A 189 -12.08 15.57 -15.95
C LEU A 189 -12.28 17.06 -15.71
N PRO A 190 -13.17 17.47 -14.77
CA PRO A 190 -13.37 18.88 -14.44
C PRO A 190 -12.11 19.45 -13.75
N ASN A 191 -11.74 20.68 -14.11
CA ASN A 191 -10.53 21.35 -13.61
C ASN A 191 -10.52 21.59 -12.08
N GLY A 192 -11.67 21.55 -11.42
CA GLY A 192 -11.82 21.74 -9.97
C GLY A 192 -11.74 20.44 -9.14
N LEU A 193 -11.48 19.29 -9.77
CA LEU A 193 -11.45 18.00 -9.08
C LEU A 193 -10.26 17.94 -8.14
N THR A 194 -10.48 17.58 -6.87
CA THR A 194 -9.43 17.51 -5.83
C THR A 194 -8.90 16.11 -5.56
N SER A 195 -9.63 15.07 -5.99
CA SER A 195 -9.21 13.66 -5.86
C SER A 195 -9.73 12.82 -7.02
N ILE A 196 -8.96 11.80 -7.43
CA ILE A 196 -9.50 10.72 -8.26
C ILE A 196 -10.12 9.71 -7.31
N SER A 197 -11.45 9.62 -7.33
CA SER A 197 -12.22 8.86 -6.34
C SER A 197 -11.96 7.35 -6.44
N GLU A 198 -12.30 6.64 -5.37
CA GLU A 198 -12.19 5.18 -5.28
C GLU A 198 -12.80 4.49 -6.49
N SER A 199 -12.04 3.57 -7.10
CA SER A 199 -12.45 2.72 -8.22
C SER A 199 -12.97 3.49 -9.45
N MET A 200 -12.69 4.80 -9.57
CA MET A 200 -13.26 5.66 -10.63
C MET A 200 -13.11 5.04 -12.01
N PHE A 201 -11.93 4.49 -12.34
CA PHE A 201 -11.61 3.86 -13.62
C PHE A 201 -11.26 2.37 -13.48
N SER A 202 -11.64 1.73 -12.39
CA SER A 202 -11.37 0.30 -12.19
C SER A 202 -11.90 -0.51 -13.39
N ASP A 203 -11.08 -1.41 -13.92
CA ASP A 203 -11.39 -2.28 -15.07
C ASP A 203 -11.71 -1.54 -16.39
N CYS A 204 -11.26 -0.28 -16.53
CA CYS A 204 -11.28 0.45 -17.80
C CYS A 204 -10.11 -0.03 -18.69
N SER A 205 -10.17 -1.28 -19.14
CA SER A 205 -9.06 -1.96 -19.81
C SER A 205 -8.63 -1.37 -21.17
N ALA A 206 -9.45 -0.50 -21.79
CA ALA A 206 -9.12 0.22 -23.01
C ALA A 206 -8.57 1.63 -22.77
N LEU A 207 -8.55 2.12 -21.53
CA LEU A 207 -8.10 3.47 -21.17
C LEU A 207 -6.61 3.61 -21.52
N THR A 208 -6.28 4.61 -22.36
CA THR A 208 -4.90 4.82 -22.85
C THR A 208 -4.21 5.99 -22.18
N SER A 209 -4.97 7.00 -21.79
CA SER A 209 -4.48 8.20 -21.11
C SER A 209 -5.61 8.91 -20.36
N VAL A 210 -5.27 9.57 -19.28
CA VAL A 210 -6.13 10.54 -18.56
C VAL A 210 -5.27 11.73 -18.20
N GLU A 211 -5.75 12.93 -18.47
CA GLU A 211 -5.16 14.15 -17.96
C GLU A 211 -5.74 14.41 -16.57
N ILE A 212 -4.90 14.28 -15.55
CA ILE A 212 -5.30 14.55 -14.15
C ILE A 212 -5.15 16.05 -13.91
N PRO A 213 -6.20 16.75 -13.45
CA PRO A 213 -6.13 18.18 -13.16
C PRO A 213 -5.08 18.52 -12.07
N ASP A 214 -4.45 19.69 -12.19
CA ASP A 214 -3.42 20.18 -11.23
C ASP A 214 -3.96 20.34 -9.79
N SER A 215 -5.27 20.46 -9.64
CA SER A 215 -5.96 20.54 -8.35
C SER A 215 -6.04 19.24 -7.57
N VAL A 216 -5.73 18.10 -8.23
CA VAL A 216 -5.82 16.78 -7.60
C VAL A 216 -4.65 16.55 -6.64
N THR A 217 -4.97 16.24 -5.40
CA THR A 217 -4.00 15.98 -4.33
C THR A 217 -3.94 14.51 -3.93
N SER A 218 -4.95 13.70 -4.32
CA SER A 218 -4.99 12.27 -4.00
C SER A 218 -5.56 11.41 -5.13
N ILE A 219 -5.03 10.22 -5.27
CA ILE A 219 -5.56 9.13 -6.11
C ILE A 219 -5.95 8.02 -5.16
N GLU A 220 -7.25 7.71 -5.10
CA GLU A 220 -7.82 6.85 -4.06
C GLU A 220 -7.71 5.34 -4.39
N TYR A 221 -8.23 4.50 -3.48
CA TYR A 221 -8.23 3.04 -3.57
C TYR A 221 -8.71 2.54 -4.93
N CYS A 222 -7.94 1.65 -5.59
CA CYS A 222 -8.27 1.00 -6.86
C CYS A 222 -8.63 1.97 -8.01
N ALA A 223 -8.28 3.26 -7.96
CA ALA A 223 -8.76 4.28 -8.90
C ALA A 223 -8.53 3.92 -10.37
N PHE A 224 -7.38 3.34 -10.71
CA PHE A 224 -7.01 2.87 -12.05
C PHE A 224 -6.75 1.36 -12.13
N LYS A 225 -7.31 0.58 -11.19
CA LYS A 225 -7.09 -0.87 -11.15
C LYS A 225 -7.43 -1.50 -12.50
N ASN A 226 -6.54 -2.37 -13.03
CA ASN A 226 -6.69 -3.09 -14.30
C ASN A 226 -6.87 -2.21 -15.55
N CYS A 227 -6.40 -0.96 -15.54
CA CYS A 227 -6.30 -0.14 -16.75
C CYS A 227 -5.12 -0.64 -17.60
N SER A 228 -5.26 -1.82 -18.19
CA SER A 228 -4.16 -2.57 -18.80
C SER A 228 -3.56 -1.94 -20.08
N LYS A 229 -4.23 -0.94 -20.67
CA LYS A 229 -3.71 -0.17 -21.82
C LYS A 229 -3.22 1.22 -21.45
N LEU A 230 -3.25 1.60 -20.18
CA LEU A 230 -2.72 2.87 -19.72
C LEU A 230 -1.18 2.83 -19.84
N GLN A 231 -0.63 3.59 -20.79
CA GLN A 231 0.80 3.58 -21.08
C GLN A 231 1.59 4.61 -20.31
N GLN A 232 0.97 5.72 -20.04
CA GLN A 232 1.54 6.82 -19.25
C GLN A 232 0.43 7.61 -18.57
N ILE A 233 0.74 8.19 -17.45
CA ILE A 233 -0.14 9.07 -16.70
C ILE A 233 0.69 10.17 -16.05
N PRO A 234 0.59 11.42 -16.53
CA PRO A 234 1.22 12.55 -15.86
C PRO A 234 0.55 12.75 -14.50
N LEU A 235 1.35 12.76 -13.44
CA LEU A 235 0.86 13.05 -12.09
C LEU A 235 1.03 14.56 -11.80
N PRO A 236 0.04 15.22 -11.20
CA PRO A 236 0.14 16.64 -10.88
C PRO A 236 1.16 16.89 -9.75
N GLU A 237 1.83 18.04 -9.79
CA GLU A 237 2.83 18.44 -8.79
C GLU A 237 2.27 18.53 -7.35
N GLY A 238 0.95 18.81 -7.25
CA GLY A 238 0.23 18.86 -5.97
C GLY A 238 -0.15 17.51 -5.37
N LEU A 239 0.17 16.37 -6.04
CA LEU A 239 -0.24 15.05 -5.57
C LEU A 239 0.56 14.65 -4.33
N THR A 240 -0.14 14.31 -3.25
CA THR A 240 0.46 13.89 -1.97
C THR A 240 0.22 12.43 -1.64
N THR A 241 -0.83 11.82 -2.20
CA THR A 241 -1.26 10.47 -1.83
C THR A 241 -1.62 9.62 -3.04
N ILE A 242 -1.11 8.39 -3.08
CA ILE A 242 -1.53 7.30 -3.97
C ILE A 242 -2.04 6.17 -3.08
N GLY A 243 -3.32 5.82 -3.20
CA GLY A 243 -4.01 4.83 -2.38
C GLY A 243 -3.63 3.38 -2.69
N ASP A 244 -4.12 2.46 -1.86
CA ASP A 244 -3.90 1.03 -2.04
C ASP A 244 -4.45 0.58 -3.40
N SER A 245 -3.67 -0.27 -4.11
CA SER A 245 -4.03 -0.83 -5.41
C SER A 245 -4.42 0.21 -6.48
N ALA A 246 -4.05 1.49 -6.33
CA ALA A 246 -4.49 2.57 -7.21
C ALA A 246 -4.19 2.29 -8.69
N PHE A 247 -3.04 1.71 -9.02
CA PHE A 247 -2.63 1.28 -10.35
C PHE A 247 -2.44 -0.23 -10.47
N TYR A 248 -3.05 -1.03 -9.59
CA TYR A 248 -2.95 -2.49 -9.63
C TYR A 248 -3.29 -3.02 -11.02
N GLY A 249 -2.40 -3.81 -11.62
CA GLY A 249 -2.65 -4.44 -12.94
C GLY A 249 -2.62 -3.48 -14.13
N CYS A 250 -2.07 -2.27 -14.00
CA CYS A 250 -1.80 -1.38 -15.12
C CYS A 250 -0.61 -1.89 -15.94
N SER A 251 -0.79 -3.05 -16.58
CA SER A 251 0.29 -3.79 -17.26
C SER A 251 0.88 -3.08 -18.49
N GLY A 252 0.19 -2.08 -19.03
CA GLY A 252 0.66 -1.24 -20.12
C GLY A 252 1.49 -0.04 -19.66
N LEU A 253 1.56 0.25 -18.34
CA LEU A 253 2.27 1.41 -17.82
C LEU A 253 3.78 1.19 -17.96
N GLU A 254 4.42 1.96 -18.86
CA GLU A 254 5.83 1.81 -19.19
C GLU A 254 6.74 2.67 -18.33
N GLN A 255 6.24 3.83 -17.90
CA GLN A 255 6.97 4.80 -17.08
C GLN A 255 6.01 5.60 -16.20
N ILE A 256 6.51 6.05 -15.06
CA ILE A 256 5.83 6.96 -14.17
C ILE A 256 6.86 7.90 -13.50
N THR A 257 6.50 9.16 -13.35
CA THR A 257 7.29 10.15 -12.61
C THR A 257 6.46 10.61 -11.42
N PHE A 258 7.02 10.47 -10.23
CA PHE A 258 6.38 10.90 -9.00
C PHE A 258 6.76 12.36 -8.68
N PRO A 259 5.79 13.20 -8.27
CA PRO A 259 6.08 14.55 -7.82
C PRO A 259 6.80 14.54 -6.46
N GLU A 260 7.65 15.55 -6.23
CA GLU A 260 8.39 15.69 -4.96
C GLU A 260 7.49 15.98 -3.74
N GLY A 261 6.21 16.25 -3.95
CA GLY A 261 5.20 16.40 -2.88
C GLY A 261 4.57 15.10 -2.39
N LEU A 262 4.85 13.96 -3.05
CA LEU A 262 4.23 12.67 -2.71
C LEU A 262 4.77 12.15 -1.36
N THR A 263 3.89 11.97 -0.38
CA THR A 263 4.24 11.53 0.98
C THR A 263 3.66 10.18 1.36
N SER A 264 2.67 9.67 0.61
CA SER A 264 2.00 8.41 0.89
C SER A 264 1.80 7.57 -0.37
N MET A 265 2.15 6.29 -0.30
CA MET A 265 1.95 5.30 -1.36
C MET A 265 1.46 3.99 -0.73
N GLY A 266 0.24 3.60 -1.07
CA GLY A 266 -0.50 2.49 -0.47
C GLY A 266 0.02 1.10 -0.85
N ALA A 267 -0.53 0.08 -0.22
CA ALA A 267 -0.20 -1.31 -0.49
C ALA A 267 -0.60 -1.71 -1.92
N SER A 268 0.25 -2.50 -2.59
CA SER A 268 0.01 -3.00 -3.95
C SER A 268 -0.30 -1.89 -4.98
N ALA A 269 0.08 -0.63 -4.71
CA ALA A 269 -0.31 0.52 -5.54
C ALA A 269 0.07 0.32 -7.01
N PHE A 270 1.19 -0.31 -7.32
CA PHE A 270 1.67 -0.65 -8.66
C PHE A 270 1.87 -2.17 -8.85
N TYR A 271 1.16 -2.99 -8.07
CA TYR A 271 1.23 -4.44 -8.21
C TYR A 271 0.89 -4.87 -9.65
N ASN A 272 1.72 -5.74 -10.24
CA ASN A 272 1.55 -6.25 -11.62
C ASN A 272 1.49 -5.14 -12.70
N CYS A 273 2.19 -4.01 -12.50
CA CYS A 273 2.51 -3.07 -13.57
C CYS A 273 3.65 -3.65 -14.41
N SER A 274 3.35 -4.73 -15.13
CA SER A 274 4.36 -5.56 -15.79
C SER A 274 5.12 -4.87 -16.93
N GLY A 275 4.62 -3.72 -17.44
CA GLY A 275 5.30 -2.88 -18.43
C GLY A 275 6.30 -1.89 -17.83
N LEU A 276 6.24 -1.63 -16.50
CA LEU A 276 7.04 -0.60 -15.84
C LEU A 276 8.52 -0.97 -15.85
N ALA A 277 9.34 -0.13 -16.51
CA ALA A 277 10.75 -0.43 -16.77
C ALA A 277 11.70 0.10 -15.67
N GLN A 278 11.37 1.24 -15.07
CA GLN A 278 12.18 1.90 -14.07
C GLN A 278 11.28 2.60 -13.04
N VAL A 279 11.79 2.74 -11.82
CA VAL A 279 11.14 3.51 -10.77
C VAL A 279 12.18 4.31 -9.97
N THR A 280 11.90 5.60 -9.77
CA THR A 280 12.63 6.49 -8.86
C THR A 280 11.61 7.10 -7.92
N LEU A 281 11.77 6.83 -6.63
CA LEU A 281 10.87 7.38 -5.61
C LEU A 281 11.32 8.79 -5.20
N PRO A 282 10.39 9.70 -4.90
CA PRO A 282 10.72 11.07 -4.51
C PRO A 282 11.25 11.12 -3.07
N ASN A 283 12.07 12.14 -2.76
CA ASN A 283 12.68 12.29 -1.43
C ASN A 283 11.67 12.61 -0.31
N SER A 284 10.48 13.05 -0.65
CA SER A 284 9.37 13.27 0.30
C SER A 284 8.76 11.98 0.84
N LEU A 285 8.93 10.86 0.11
CA LEU A 285 8.38 9.56 0.50
C LEU A 285 9.39 8.85 1.41
N THR A 286 8.96 8.43 2.60
CA THR A 286 9.82 7.75 3.60
C THR A 286 9.42 6.30 3.84
N SER A 287 8.29 5.87 3.30
CA SER A 287 7.80 4.49 3.37
C SER A 287 6.79 4.22 2.27
N THR A 288 6.54 2.96 1.99
CA THR A 288 5.47 2.50 1.08
C THR A 288 4.66 1.40 1.75
N GLY A 289 3.47 1.15 1.22
CA GLY A 289 2.73 -0.07 1.57
C GLY A 289 3.42 -1.34 1.07
N LYS A 290 2.92 -2.50 1.52
CA LYS A 290 3.43 -3.83 1.11
C LYS A 290 3.19 -4.05 -0.38
N GLU A 291 4.07 -4.86 -1.02
CA GLU A 291 3.92 -5.33 -2.41
C GLU A 291 3.77 -4.22 -3.45
N VAL A 292 4.26 -3.02 -3.16
CA VAL A 292 3.97 -1.83 -3.96
C VAL A 292 4.36 -1.99 -5.43
N PHE A 293 5.49 -2.63 -5.76
CA PHE A 293 5.96 -2.94 -7.11
C PHE A 293 6.05 -4.45 -7.37
N SER A 294 5.36 -5.27 -6.58
CA SER A 294 5.37 -6.71 -6.78
C SER A 294 4.86 -7.07 -8.18
N SER A 295 5.50 -8.05 -8.83
CA SER A 295 5.16 -8.52 -10.19
C SER A 295 5.34 -7.48 -11.30
N CYS A 296 6.14 -6.43 -11.10
CA CYS A 296 6.60 -5.53 -12.15
C CYS A 296 7.72 -6.23 -12.96
N SER A 297 7.33 -7.18 -13.79
CA SER A 297 8.28 -8.12 -14.44
C SER A 297 9.27 -7.48 -15.42
N SER A 298 8.97 -6.29 -15.97
CA SER A 298 9.87 -5.52 -16.82
C SER A 298 10.78 -4.56 -16.05
N LEU A 299 10.59 -4.41 -14.73
CA LEU A 299 11.36 -3.47 -13.91
C LEU A 299 12.84 -3.89 -13.90
N THR A 300 13.71 -3.01 -14.38
CA THR A 300 15.15 -3.28 -14.49
C THR A 300 15.96 -2.57 -13.41
N SER A 301 15.46 -1.44 -12.91
CA SER A 301 16.13 -0.65 -11.89
C SER A 301 15.16 0.05 -10.95
N ALA A 302 15.58 0.21 -9.69
CA ALA A 302 14.85 0.94 -8.66
C ALA A 302 15.81 1.78 -7.82
N GLU A 303 15.43 3.02 -7.52
CA GLU A 303 16.17 3.90 -6.63
C GLU A 303 15.26 4.30 -5.45
N ILE A 304 15.71 3.94 -4.24
CA ILE A 304 15.02 4.22 -2.97
C ILE A 304 15.72 5.41 -2.32
N PRO A 305 15.02 6.50 -2.02
CA PRO A 305 15.63 7.70 -1.47
C PRO A 305 16.06 7.54 -0.02
N GLU A 306 16.98 8.41 0.41
CA GLU A 306 17.33 8.52 1.83
C GLU A 306 16.09 8.91 2.65
N GLY A 307 16.04 8.42 3.88
CA GLY A 307 14.88 8.58 4.77
C GLY A 307 14.02 7.32 4.90
N PHE A 308 14.10 6.39 3.93
CA PHE A 308 13.50 5.06 4.13
C PHE A 308 14.25 4.30 5.22
N THR A 309 13.53 3.86 6.25
CA THR A 309 14.06 2.99 7.31
C THR A 309 13.67 1.53 7.12
N GLU A 310 12.61 1.27 6.36
CA GLU A 310 12.11 -0.07 6.06
C GLU A 310 11.74 -0.19 4.58
N LEU A 311 12.16 -1.27 3.95
CA LEU A 311 11.61 -1.74 2.69
C LEU A 311 10.49 -2.73 3.03
N ALA A 312 9.27 -2.40 2.68
CA ALA A 312 8.07 -3.17 3.04
C ALA A 312 8.10 -4.60 2.46
N ASP A 313 7.31 -5.51 3.04
CA ASP A 313 7.18 -6.88 2.57
C ASP A 313 6.79 -6.92 1.08
N GLY A 314 7.45 -7.80 0.31
CA GLY A 314 7.14 -8.04 -1.09
C GLY A 314 7.34 -6.86 -2.03
N THR A 315 8.00 -5.77 -1.63
CA THR A 315 8.13 -4.54 -2.42
C THR A 315 8.48 -4.79 -3.88
N PHE A 316 9.46 -5.64 -4.18
CA PHE A 316 9.90 -6.03 -5.51
C PHE A 316 9.73 -7.53 -5.79
N SER A 317 8.87 -8.22 -5.05
CA SER A 317 8.63 -9.64 -5.27
C SER A 317 8.21 -9.90 -6.73
N ASN A 318 8.74 -10.94 -7.35
CA ASN A 318 8.47 -11.32 -8.74
C ASN A 318 8.88 -10.26 -9.80
N CYS A 319 9.85 -9.39 -9.49
CA CYS A 319 10.46 -8.48 -10.45
C CYS A 319 11.62 -9.19 -11.19
N GLY A 320 11.29 -10.16 -12.03
CA GLY A 320 12.28 -11.07 -12.66
C GLY A 320 13.34 -10.38 -13.53
N SER A 321 13.14 -9.14 -13.98
CA SER A 321 14.11 -8.35 -14.75
C SER A 321 14.95 -7.41 -13.91
N LEU A 322 14.70 -7.29 -12.60
CA LEU A 322 15.35 -6.32 -11.72
C LEU A 322 16.84 -6.65 -11.55
N LYS A 323 17.71 -5.71 -11.92
CA LYS A 323 19.17 -5.88 -11.93
C LYS A 323 19.88 -4.91 -11.01
N ASP A 324 19.40 -3.67 -10.97
CA ASP A 324 20.04 -2.58 -10.25
C ASP A 324 19.08 -2.01 -9.22
N VAL A 325 19.46 -2.09 -7.95
CA VAL A 325 18.70 -1.53 -6.83
C VAL A 325 19.63 -0.72 -5.96
N LYS A 326 19.30 0.56 -5.81
CA LYS A 326 20.00 1.44 -4.88
C LYS A 326 19.22 1.53 -3.58
N LEU A 327 19.79 0.97 -2.52
CA LEU A 327 19.24 1.04 -1.17
C LEU A 327 19.89 2.21 -0.41
N PRO A 328 19.10 2.99 0.37
CA PRO A 328 19.62 4.14 1.12
C PRO A 328 20.38 3.72 2.37
N ASN A 329 21.33 4.56 2.82
CA ASN A 329 22.05 4.30 4.07
C ASN A 329 21.17 4.38 5.32
N SER A 330 20.03 5.04 5.24
CA SER A 330 19.03 5.10 6.33
C SER A 330 18.29 3.78 6.58
N LEU A 331 18.40 2.81 5.66
CA LEU A 331 17.66 1.56 5.73
C LEU A 331 18.10 0.70 6.92
N GLN A 332 17.15 0.23 7.72
CA GLN A 332 17.34 -0.63 8.88
C GLN A 332 16.72 -2.02 8.70
N LYS A 333 15.66 -2.12 7.88
CA LYS A 333 14.92 -3.38 7.68
C LYS A 333 14.62 -3.65 6.21
N ILE A 334 14.84 -4.90 5.78
CA ILE A 334 14.38 -5.45 4.51
C ILE A 334 13.25 -6.44 4.82
N GLY A 335 12.04 -6.12 4.35
CA GLY A 335 10.81 -6.88 4.60
C GLY A 335 10.80 -8.29 4.00
N GLY A 336 9.86 -9.10 4.44
CA GLY A 336 9.71 -10.47 3.99
C GLY A 336 9.43 -10.56 2.49
N GLY A 337 10.17 -11.41 1.76
CA GLY A 337 10.02 -11.57 0.31
C GLY A 337 10.28 -10.31 -0.51
N ALA A 338 10.95 -9.29 0.02
CA ALA A 338 11.11 -7.98 -0.66
C ALA A 338 11.74 -8.10 -2.05
N PHE A 339 12.63 -9.05 -2.27
CA PHE A 339 13.27 -9.37 -3.55
C PHE A 339 13.00 -10.82 -4.01
N GLN A 340 11.96 -11.47 -3.49
CA GLN A 340 11.65 -12.84 -3.88
C GLN A 340 11.41 -12.97 -5.39
N ASN A 341 12.00 -13.99 -6.05
CA ASN A 341 11.92 -14.22 -7.52
C ASN A 341 12.45 -13.02 -8.35
N CYS A 342 13.53 -12.35 -7.90
CA CYS A 342 14.27 -11.36 -8.69
C CYS A 342 15.40 -12.07 -9.46
N ASP A 343 15.04 -12.80 -10.53
CA ASP A 343 15.95 -13.73 -11.23
C ASP A 343 17.13 -13.05 -11.93
N ALA A 344 16.99 -11.76 -12.29
CA ALA A 344 18.04 -11.00 -12.95
C ALA A 344 18.98 -10.27 -11.98
N LEU A 345 18.69 -10.28 -10.67
CA LEU A 345 19.50 -9.65 -9.63
C LEU A 345 20.77 -10.50 -9.41
N THR A 346 21.92 -9.99 -9.90
CA THR A 346 23.20 -10.71 -9.82
C THR A 346 24.00 -10.36 -8.57
N GLU A 347 23.82 -9.15 -8.07
CA GLU A 347 24.47 -8.61 -6.87
C GLU A 347 23.57 -7.55 -6.23
N ILE A 348 23.71 -7.35 -4.95
CA ILE A 348 23.05 -6.26 -4.21
C ILE A 348 23.93 -5.84 -3.04
N THR A 349 24.08 -4.53 -2.84
CA THR A 349 24.78 -3.97 -1.67
C THR A 349 23.76 -3.69 -0.57
N ILE A 350 23.88 -4.40 0.55
CA ILE A 350 23.06 -4.15 1.74
C ILE A 350 23.76 -3.08 2.60
N PRO A 351 23.08 -1.95 2.90
CA PRO A 351 23.66 -0.90 3.75
C PRO A 351 24.04 -1.39 5.15
N GLY A 352 25.13 -0.86 5.71
CA GLY A 352 25.65 -1.28 7.02
C GLY A 352 24.74 -0.99 8.21
N ASN A 353 23.69 -0.21 8.04
CA ASN A 353 22.70 0.09 9.08
C ASN A 353 21.52 -0.93 9.10
N VAL A 354 21.45 -1.86 8.15
CA VAL A 354 20.39 -2.89 8.12
C VAL A 354 20.65 -3.88 9.25
N THR A 355 19.70 -3.97 10.17
CA THR A 355 19.72 -4.91 11.31
C THR A 355 18.83 -6.12 11.06
N ASP A 356 17.79 -5.97 10.25
CA ASP A 356 16.76 -6.98 10.03
C ASP A 356 16.61 -7.31 8.54
N ILE A 357 16.79 -8.56 8.18
CA ILE A 357 16.46 -9.11 6.87
C ILE A 357 15.47 -10.24 7.08
N CYS A 358 14.20 -9.97 6.74
CA CYS A 358 13.10 -10.88 7.04
C CYS A 358 13.10 -12.13 6.15
N GLY A 359 12.33 -13.13 6.56
CA GLY A 359 12.26 -14.41 5.86
C GLY A 359 11.90 -14.29 4.38
N SER A 360 12.47 -15.15 3.55
CA SER A 360 12.30 -15.18 2.09
C SER A 360 12.75 -13.92 1.34
N ALA A 361 13.41 -12.96 1.99
CA ALA A 361 13.75 -11.65 1.39
C ALA A 361 14.43 -11.78 0.02
N PHE A 362 15.29 -12.77 -0.17
CA PHE A 362 16.00 -13.07 -1.41
C PHE A 362 15.69 -14.47 -1.98
N ALA A 363 14.59 -15.10 -1.54
CA ALA A 363 14.24 -16.43 -2.01
C ALA A 363 14.06 -16.46 -3.52
N LYS A 364 14.65 -17.48 -4.19
CA LYS A 364 14.61 -17.67 -5.65
C LYS A 364 15.19 -16.49 -6.44
N CYS A 365 16.20 -15.81 -5.91
CA CYS A 365 17.03 -14.89 -6.70
C CYS A 365 18.03 -15.73 -7.50
N ASP A 366 17.59 -16.35 -8.59
CA ASP A 366 18.38 -17.30 -9.36
C ASP A 366 19.60 -16.67 -10.05
N GLY A 367 19.62 -15.33 -10.18
CA GLY A 367 20.76 -14.58 -10.70
C GLY A 367 21.87 -14.32 -9.69
N LEU A 368 21.54 -14.32 -8.39
CA LEU A 368 22.43 -13.88 -7.32
C LEU A 368 23.63 -14.82 -7.19
N THR A 369 24.84 -14.26 -7.39
CA THR A 369 26.08 -15.04 -7.37
C THR A 369 26.84 -14.90 -6.06
N SER A 370 26.73 -13.74 -5.42
CA SER A 370 27.35 -13.48 -4.12
C SER A 370 26.57 -12.40 -3.36
N ILE A 371 26.67 -12.44 -2.05
CA ILE A 371 26.10 -11.41 -1.16
C ILE A 371 26.94 -11.29 0.10
N VAL A 372 27.02 -10.07 0.61
CA VAL A 372 27.66 -9.76 1.90
C VAL A 372 26.60 -9.32 2.87
N ILE A 373 26.48 -10.03 3.99
CA ILE A 373 25.59 -9.65 5.09
C ILE A 373 26.35 -8.70 6.02
N PRO A 374 25.82 -7.51 6.34
CA PRO A 374 26.51 -6.53 7.17
C PRO A 374 26.60 -6.96 8.64
N ASP A 375 27.63 -6.44 9.35
CA ASP A 375 27.91 -6.77 10.76
C ASP A 375 26.79 -6.34 11.73
N SER A 376 25.84 -5.54 11.30
CA SER A 376 24.65 -5.13 12.06
C SER A 376 23.57 -6.23 12.16
N VAL A 377 23.60 -7.24 11.25
CA VAL A 377 22.61 -8.32 11.22
C VAL A 377 22.95 -9.39 12.24
N THR A 378 21.97 -9.75 13.07
CA THR A 378 22.14 -10.78 14.11
C THR A 378 21.38 -12.06 13.85
N PHE A 379 20.57 -12.11 12.79
CA PHE A 379 19.62 -13.18 12.52
C PHE A 379 19.47 -13.43 11.02
N ILE A 380 19.52 -14.67 10.58
CA ILE A 380 19.28 -15.11 9.21
C ILE A 380 17.94 -15.83 9.18
N GLY A 381 16.92 -15.19 8.60
CA GLY A 381 15.53 -15.64 8.63
C GLY A 381 15.22 -16.92 7.85
N ASP A 382 14.03 -17.46 8.07
CA ASP A 382 13.53 -18.63 7.33
C ASP A 382 13.53 -18.39 5.82
N ASN A 383 14.01 -19.37 5.05
CA ASN A 383 13.99 -19.36 3.58
C ASN A 383 14.67 -18.14 2.93
N ILE A 384 15.52 -17.40 3.61
CA ILE A 384 16.03 -16.11 3.14
C ILE A 384 16.70 -16.18 1.77
N PHE A 385 17.50 -17.24 1.51
CA PHE A 385 18.16 -17.53 0.24
C PHE A 385 17.65 -18.85 -0.38
N ASN A 386 16.46 -19.28 -0.01
CA ASN A 386 15.86 -20.52 -0.53
C ASN A 386 15.86 -20.51 -2.07
N MET A 387 16.43 -21.56 -2.69
CA MET A 387 16.51 -21.73 -4.15
C MET A 387 17.33 -20.66 -4.88
N CYS A 388 18.27 -19.97 -4.24
CA CYS A 388 19.25 -19.10 -4.95
C CYS A 388 20.26 -19.99 -5.66
N SER A 389 19.88 -20.49 -6.84
CA SER A 389 20.58 -21.60 -7.53
C SER A 389 21.99 -21.26 -8.01
N LYS A 390 22.31 -19.95 -8.19
CA LYS A 390 23.65 -19.49 -8.61
C LYS A 390 24.47 -18.88 -7.47
N LEU A 391 23.98 -18.87 -6.24
CA LEU A 391 24.74 -18.34 -5.11
C LEU A 391 25.97 -19.23 -4.85
N GLU A 392 27.15 -18.71 -5.22
CA GLU A 392 28.42 -19.42 -5.06
C GLU A 392 29.10 -19.09 -3.72
N TYR A 393 28.95 -17.83 -3.26
CA TYR A 393 29.63 -17.33 -2.08
C TYR A 393 28.69 -16.44 -1.27
N ILE A 394 28.77 -16.59 0.07
CA ILE A 394 28.11 -15.69 1.02
C ILE A 394 29.04 -15.43 2.20
N TYR A 395 29.12 -14.17 2.61
CA TYR A 395 29.75 -13.81 3.87
C TYR A 395 28.66 -13.62 4.95
N LEU A 396 28.81 -14.37 6.05
CA LEU A 396 28.01 -14.22 7.26
C LEU A 396 28.89 -13.66 8.37
N PRO A 397 28.53 -12.51 8.96
CA PRO A 397 29.34 -11.88 10.02
C PRO A 397 29.18 -12.63 11.35
N ASN A 398 30.18 -12.46 12.25
CA ASN A 398 30.13 -13.05 13.59
C ASN A 398 29.03 -12.48 14.52
N SER A 399 28.37 -11.39 14.11
CA SER A 399 27.15 -10.89 14.79
C SER A 399 25.97 -11.85 14.69
N VAL A 400 25.93 -12.73 13.68
CA VAL A 400 24.83 -13.69 13.48
C VAL A 400 24.84 -14.73 14.59
N MET A 401 23.71 -14.81 15.30
CA MET A 401 23.48 -15.76 16.41
C MET A 401 22.58 -16.93 16.03
N SER A 402 21.80 -16.81 14.93
CA SER A 402 20.84 -17.81 14.51
C SER A 402 20.69 -17.84 12.99
N ILE A 403 20.60 -19.05 12.44
CA ILE A 403 20.26 -19.33 11.04
C ILE A 403 19.04 -20.24 11.05
N GLU A 404 17.95 -19.77 10.48
CA GLU A 404 16.65 -20.43 10.55
C GLU A 404 16.42 -21.48 9.46
N ASN A 405 15.25 -22.11 9.48
CA ASN A 405 14.94 -23.26 8.62
C ASN A 405 15.05 -22.90 7.13
N ASN A 406 15.62 -23.82 6.35
CA ASN A 406 15.75 -23.70 4.90
C ASN A 406 16.46 -22.41 4.40
N ALA A 407 17.24 -21.74 5.25
CA ALA A 407 17.86 -20.46 4.90
C ALA A 407 18.64 -20.52 3.58
N PHE A 408 19.33 -21.63 3.30
CA PHE A 408 20.09 -21.89 2.07
C PHE A 408 19.58 -23.12 1.32
N TYR A 409 18.34 -23.55 1.51
CA TYR A 409 17.76 -24.69 0.82
C TYR A 409 17.90 -24.51 -0.70
N GLY A 410 18.49 -25.48 -1.38
CA GLY A 410 18.61 -25.48 -2.85
C GLY A 410 19.60 -24.45 -3.41
N CYS A 411 20.53 -23.92 -2.62
CA CYS A 411 21.66 -23.13 -3.13
C CYS A 411 22.66 -24.05 -3.83
N THR A 412 22.30 -24.50 -5.04
CA THR A 412 22.99 -25.60 -5.74
C THR A 412 24.39 -25.24 -6.21
N ALA A 413 24.75 -23.96 -6.29
CA ALA A 413 26.09 -23.49 -6.68
C ALA A 413 26.99 -23.18 -5.47
N LEU A 414 26.45 -23.16 -4.23
CA LEU A 414 27.21 -22.84 -3.02
C LEU A 414 28.33 -23.86 -2.80
N LYS A 415 29.58 -23.37 -2.76
CA LYS A 415 30.78 -24.22 -2.67
C LYS A 415 31.34 -24.30 -1.26
N PHE A 416 31.26 -23.20 -0.53
CA PHE A 416 31.79 -23.06 0.81
C PHE A 416 30.92 -22.14 1.64
N ILE A 417 30.86 -22.41 2.94
CA ILE A 417 30.32 -21.48 3.93
C ILE A 417 31.05 -21.64 5.27
N ALA A 418 31.33 -20.51 5.93
CA ALA A 418 31.75 -20.46 7.31
C ALA A 418 30.52 -20.14 8.18
N ILE A 419 30.21 -21.00 9.12
CA ILE A 419 29.12 -20.79 10.08
C ILE A 419 29.65 -19.88 11.19
N PRO A 420 29.04 -18.71 11.45
CA PRO A 420 29.52 -17.78 12.49
C PRO A 420 29.64 -18.44 13.86
N GLU A 421 30.64 -18.00 14.64
CA GLU A 421 30.97 -18.61 15.94
C GLU A 421 29.85 -18.60 16.98
N ASN A 422 28.91 -17.64 16.84
CA ASN A 422 27.78 -17.47 17.75
C ASN A 422 26.55 -18.31 17.36
N VAL A 423 26.60 -19.01 16.22
CA VAL A 423 25.52 -19.91 15.78
C VAL A 423 25.68 -21.26 16.48
N LEU A 424 24.83 -21.51 17.46
CA LEU A 424 24.92 -22.71 18.31
C LEU A 424 24.15 -23.91 17.74
N THR A 425 23.24 -23.70 16.81
CA THR A 425 22.39 -24.76 16.25
C THR A 425 22.16 -24.53 14.77
N LEU A 426 22.26 -25.58 13.97
CA LEU A 426 21.78 -25.58 12.58
C LEU A 426 20.41 -26.23 12.50
N ASN A 427 19.47 -25.49 11.94
CA ASN A 427 18.07 -25.85 11.84
C ASN A 427 17.77 -26.79 10.66
N ASP A 428 16.53 -27.29 10.57
CA ASP A 428 16.14 -28.24 9.55
C ASP A 428 16.22 -27.63 8.15
N GLY A 429 16.77 -28.41 7.21
CA GLY A 429 16.85 -28.04 5.81
C GLY A 429 17.78 -26.88 5.48
N THR A 430 18.53 -26.33 6.44
CA THR A 430 19.36 -25.13 6.24
C THR A 430 20.20 -25.21 4.95
N PHE A 431 20.86 -26.34 4.69
CA PHE A 431 21.67 -26.59 3.48
C PHE A 431 21.13 -27.75 2.63
N PHE A 432 19.86 -28.10 2.79
CA PHE A 432 19.26 -29.18 2.01
C PHE A 432 19.37 -28.88 0.50
N PHE A 433 19.82 -29.84 -0.33
CA PHE A 433 20.08 -29.67 -1.76
C PHE A 433 21.19 -28.68 -2.13
N CYS A 434 22.14 -28.37 -1.26
CA CYS A 434 23.35 -27.63 -1.64
C CYS A 434 24.34 -28.58 -2.34
N THR A 435 24.00 -28.98 -3.57
CA THR A 435 24.68 -30.09 -4.31
C THR A 435 26.10 -29.77 -4.72
N SER A 436 26.56 -28.52 -4.65
CA SER A 436 27.95 -28.13 -4.92
C SER A 436 28.73 -27.76 -3.67
N LEU A 437 28.16 -27.90 -2.47
CA LEU A 437 28.86 -27.60 -1.24
C LEU A 437 30.01 -28.62 -1.05
N GLU A 438 31.25 -28.13 -1.14
CA GLU A 438 32.47 -28.93 -1.06
C GLU A 438 33.07 -28.92 0.35
N SER A 439 32.99 -27.75 1.02
CA SER A 439 33.57 -27.60 2.35
C SER A 439 32.77 -26.66 3.24
N ILE A 440 32.87 -26.85 4.56
CA ILE A 440 32.19 -26.05 5.57
C ILE A 440 33.09 -25.85 6.79
N LEU A 441 33.06 -24.64 7.36
CA LEU A 441 33.78 -24.31 8.60
C LEU A 441 32.80 -24.11 9.76
N PHE A 442 33.05 -24.83 10.86
CA PHE A 442 32.37 -24.67 12.14
C PHE A 442 33.32 -24.17 13.22
N TYR A 443 32.78 -23.36 14.11
CA TYR A 443 33.51 -22.91 15.31
C TYR A 443 33.13 -23.75 16.53
N LYS A 444 34.06 -23.83 17.47
CA LYS A 444 33.83 -24.45 18.77
C LYS A 444 32.70 -23.70 19.49
N GLY A 445 31.67 -24.41 19.93
CA GLY A 445 30.45 -23.85 20.52
C GLY A 445 29.19 -24.36 19.85
N LEU A 446 29.30 -24.89 18.63
CA LEU A 446 28.18 -25.57 17.98
C LEU A 446 27.65 -26.67 18.88
N SER A 447 26.36 -26.66 19.18
CA SER A 447 25.72 -27.58 20.15
C SER A 447 24.80 -28.61 19.49
N LYS A 448 24.37 -28.39 18.23
CA LYS A 448 23.45 -29.32 17.54
C LYS A 448 23.42 -29.06 16.03
N ILE A 449 23.34 -30.12 15.26
CA ILE A 449 22.99 -30.15 13.83
C ILE A 449 21.71 -30.97 13.66
N ASN A 450 20.67 -30.40 13.05
CA ASN A 450 19.45 -31.17 12.74
C ASN A 450 19.67 -32.14 11.57
N THR A 451 18.95 -33.24 11.59
CA THR A 451 19.21 -34.41 10.74
C THR A 451 19.07 -34.18 9.24
N LEU A 452 18.22 -33.25 8.82
CA LEU A 452 17.96 -32.93 7.40
C LEU A 452 18.82 -31.78 6.90
N CYS A 453 19.68 -31.18 7.75
CA CYS A 453 20.41 -29.98 7.44
C CYS A 453 21.26 -30.11 6.15
N PHE A 454 22.00 -31.21 5.98
CA PHE A 454 22.92 -31.45 4.85
C PHE A 454 22.45 -32.51 3.87
N ASN A 455 21.17 -32.85 3.88
CA ASN A 455 20.67 -33.88 2.97
C ASN A 455 20.83 -33.41 1.51
N ARG A 456 21.41 -34.28 0.66
CA ARG A 456 21.76 -33.98 -0.73
C ARG A 456 22.90 -32.95 -0.91
N CYS A 457 23.79 -32.82 0.06
CA CYS A 457 25.08 -32.14 -0.13
C CYS A 457 26.09 -33.15 -0.68
N ASP A 458 25.84 -33.66 -1.89
CA ASP A 458 26.54 -34.86 -2.43
C ASP A 458 28.04 -34.63 -2.70
N LYS A 459 28.50 -33.37 -2.71
CA LYS A 459 29.92 -33.01 -2.91
C LYS A 459 30.66 -32.60 -1.63
N LEU A 460 30.01 -32.65 -0.46
CA LEU A 460 30.66 -32.27 0.79
C LEU A 460 31.75 -33.29 1.16
N THR A 461 33.01 -32.86 1.00
CA THR A 461 34.19 -33.69 1.24
C THR A 461 34.98 -33.27 2.47
N ASP A 462 34.89 -31.98 2.87
CA ASP A 462 35.74 -31.43 3.93
C ASP A 462 34.93 -30.67 4.97
N VAL A 463 35.15 -31.00 6.22
CA VAL A 463 34.56 -30.32 7.39
C VAL A 463 35.70 -29.77 8.25
N TYR A 464 35.78 -28.47 8.36
CA TYR A 464 36.75 -27.75 9.21
C TYR A 464 36.09 -27.40 10.54
N TYR A 465 36.74 -27.75 11.66
CA TYR A 465 36.25 -27.46 13.00
C TYR A 465 37.36 -26.90 13.91
N THR A 466 37.09 -25.78 14.55
CA THR A 466 38.09 -25.09 15.40
C THR A 466 38.27 -25.77 16.79
N GLY A 467 37.39 -26.69 17.17
CA GLY A 467 37.49 -27.49 18.38
C GLY A 467 38.20 -28.84 18.16
N SER A 468 38.33 -29.63 19.23
CA SER A 468 38.93 -30.95 19.18
C SER A 468 37.97 -32.01 18.58
N GLU A 469 38.52 -33.17 18.20
CA GLU A 469 37.72 -34.32 17.81
C GLU A 469 36.76 -34.79 18.91
N GLU A 470 37.16 -34.72 20.19
CA GLU A 470 36.32 -35.06 21.33
C GLU A 470 35.11 -34.08 21.41
N ASP A 471 35.34 -32.77 21.33
CA ASP A 471 34.30 -31.76 21.31
C ASP A 471 33.29 -31.99 20.15
N TRP A 472 33.79 -32.40 18.96
CA TRP A 472 32.97 -32.68 17.79
C TRP A 472 32.05 -33.85 17.96
N ASN A 473 32.59 -34.96 18.50
CA ASN A 473 31.84 -36.23 18.68
C ASN A 473 30.70 -36.10 19.70
N ASP A 474 30.77 -35.12 20.58
CA ASP A 474 29.73 -34.81 21.56
C ASP A 474 28.54 -34.00 20.96
N ILE A 475 28.67 -33.46 19.72
CA ILE A 475 27.60 -32.66 19.07
C ILE A 475 26.54 -33.60 18.48
N PRO A 476 25.27 -33.53 18.93
CA PRO A 476 24.16 -34.26 18.32
C PRO A 476 23.98 -33.91 16.84
N GLY A 477 23.88 -34.90 15.98
CA GLY A 477 23.57 -34.75 14.58
C GLY A 477 24.76 -34.62 13.62
N VAL A 478 26.02 -34.66 14.09
CA VAL A 478 27.21 -34.64 13.22
C VAL A 478 27.25 -35.76 12.20
N GLY A 479 26.57 -36.90 12.46
CA GLY A 479 26.42 -38.00 11.50
C GLY A 479 25.69 -37.59 10.20
N ALA A 480 25.02 -36.43 10.14
CA ALA A 480 24.45 -35.91 8.93
C ALA A 480 25.50 -35.46 7.89
N LEU A 481 26.76 -35.27 8.31
CA LEU A 481 27.90 -34.90 7.47
C LEU A 481 28.71 -36.12 6.98
N GLY A 482 28.17 -37.32 7.14
CA GLY A 482 28.85 -38.63 7.01
C GLY A 482 29.60 -38.81 5.71
N GLY A 483 30.88 -39.18 5.83
CA GLY A 483 31.79 -39.45 4.73
C GLY A 483 32.77 -38.34 4.37
N ALA A 484 32.58 -37.12 4.92
CA ALA A 484 33.52 -36.01 4.75
C ALA A 484 34.77 -36.21 5.60
N GLU A 485 35.91 -35.68 5.14
CA GLU A 485 37.13 -35.61 5.93
C GLU A 485 37.01 -34.50 6.97
N HIS A 486 37.37 -34.76 8.22
CA HIS A 486 37.25 -33.83 9.33
C HIS A 486 38.62 -33.27 9.72
N HIS A 487 38.77 -31.95 9.71
CA HIS A 487 39.96 -31.21 10.07
C HIS A 487 39.73 -30.51 11.42
N TYR A 488 40.22 -31.12 12.50
CA TYR A 488 40.04 -30.62 13.89
C TYR A 488 41.10 -29.63 14.31
N ASN A 489 40.82 -28.82 15.32
CA ASN A 489 41.68 -27.75 15.81
C ASN A 489 42.16 -26.79 14.72
N TRP A 490 41.31 -26.53 13.71
CA TRP A 490 41.59 -25.66 12.58
C TRP A 490 41.78 -24.22 13.09
N ASP A 491 42.82 -23.54 12.60
CA ASP A 491 43.00 -22.11 12.87
C ASP A 491 42.03 -21.36 11.92
N PRO A 492 41.03 -20.61 12.44
CA PRO A 492 40.08 -19.88 11.57
C PRO A 492 40.75 -18.77 10.75
N ASN A 493 42.01 -18.38 11.06
CA ASN A 493 42.79 -17.45 10.26
C ASN A 493 43.53 -18.14 9.10
N GLU A 494 43.60 -19.48 9.11
CA GLU A 494 44.18 -20.24 8.01
C GLU A 494 43.24 -20.31 6.84
N GLN A 495 43.77 -20.07 5.64
CA GLN A 495 42.99 -20.11 4.43
C GLN A 495 42.57 -21.57 4.10
N ILE A 496 41.26 -21.82 4.00
CA ILE A 496 40.76 -23.10 3.55
C ILE A 496 41.14 -23.30 2.07
N PRO A 497 41.73 -24.45 1.72
CA PRO A 497 42.17 -24.72 0.36
C PRO A 497 41.06 -24.56 -0.67
N GLY A 498 41.34 -23.84 -1.76
CA GLY A 498 40.37 -23.67 -2.85
C GLY A 498 39.30 -22.60 -2.62
N GLN A 499 39.29 -21.96 -1.46
CA GLN A 499 38.29 -20.91 -1.15
C GLN A 499 38.83 -19.49 -1.40
N PRO A 500 37.99 -18.54 -1.84
CA PRO A 500 38.40 -17.17 -2.00
C PRO A 500 38.71 -16.53 -0.64
N ILE A 501 39.67 -15.59 -0.61
CA ILE A 501 39.93 -14.80 0.58
C ILE A 501 38.77 -13.84 0.76
N MET A 502 37.92 -14.11 1.73
CA MET A 502 36.82 -13.22 2.11
C MET A 502 37.40 -12.03 2.89
N THR A 503 37.83 -11.01 2.18
CA THR A 503 38.20 -9.73 2.81
C THR A 503 36.97 -8.92 3.06
N THR A 504 36.70 -8.60 4.32
CA THR A 504 35.71 -7.56 4.68
C THR A 504 36.23 -6.23 4.14
N THR A 505 35.74 -5.83 2.97
CA THR A 505 35.97 -4.48 2.49
C THR A 505 35.00 -3.57 3.24
N THR A 506 35.44 -3.11 4.41
CA THR A 506 34.75 -2.00 5.08
C THR A 506 34.89 -0.79 4.16
N THR A 507 33.91 -0.55 3.33
CA THR A 507 33.83 0.66 2.50
C THR A 507 33.54 1.81 3.44
N THR A 508 34.61 2.40 4.00
CA THR A 508 34.51 3.67 4.71
C THR A 508 34.16 4.71 3.65
N THR A 509 32.90 4.98 3.46
CA THR A 509 32.42 6.07 2.61
C THR A 509 32.84 7.37 3.28
N THR A 510 34.01 7.92 2.87
CA THR A 510 34.41 9.27 3.27
C THR A 510 33.48 10.23 2.55
N THR A 511 32.44 10.69 3.22
CA THR A 511 31.57 11.75 2.74
C THR A 511 32.40 13.04 2.61
N THR A 512 32.85 13.31 1.42
CA THR A 512 33.46 14.61 1.10
C THR A 512 32.33 15.60 0.94
N THR A 513 32.00 16.31 1.99
CA THR A 513 31.04 17.43 1.95
C THR A 513 31.70 18.56 1.16
N THR A 514 31.36 18.66 -0.12
CA THR A 514 31.76 19.82 -0.94
C THR A 514 30.83 20.98 -0.59
N THR A 515 31.25 21.83 0.32
CA THR A 515 30.55 23.08 0.62
C THR A 515 30.73 24.04 -0.55
N THR A 516 29.77 24.14 -1.42
CA THR A 516 29.73 25.16 -2.48
C THR A 516 29.33 26.49 -1.84
N THR A 517 30.29 27.33 -1.56
CA THR A 517 30.04 28.70 -1.11
C THR A 517 29.66 29.53 -2.33
N THR A 518 28.39 29.82 -2.50
CA THR A 518 27.89 30.76 -3.51
C THR A 518 28.22 32.18 -3.01
N ALA A 519 29.23 32.80 -3.60
CA ALA A 519 29.47 34.21 -3.41
C ALA A 519 28.55 35.01 -4.31
N THR A 520 27.57 35.70 -3.72
CA THR A 520 26.75 36.70 -4.38
C THR A 520 27.62 37.95 -4.61
N THR A 521 27.95 38.21 -5.86
CA THR A 521 28.45 39.53 -6.31
C THR A 521 27.33 40.22 -7.03
N GLU A 522 26.77 41.27 -6.44
CA GLU A 522 26.02 42.31 -7.14
C GLU A 522 26.95 43.00 -8.13
N SER A 523 26.50 43.09 -9.37
CA SER A 523 27.06 44.07 -10.31
C SER A 523 25.93 44.59 -11.22
N THR A 524 25.82 45.89 -11.17
CA THR A 524 25.01 46.81 -11.94
C THR A 524 25.24 46.71 -13.46
N THR A 525 24.14 46.93 -14.14
CA THR A 525 23.89 47.23 -15.56
C THR A 525 25.01 47.90 -16.34
N GLU A 526 25.29 47.43 -17.57
CA GLU A 526 25.27 48.28 -18.78
C GLU A 526 25.19 47.43 -20.04
N GLN A 527 24.31 47.83 -20.95
CA GLN A 527 24.12 47.30 -22.29
C GLN A 527 25.30 47.58 -23.20
N THR A 528 25.67 46.65 -24.09
CA THR A 528 25.93 46.95 -25.50
C THR A 528 25.91 45.69 -26.36
N THR A 529 25.19 45.76 -27.43
CA THR A 529 25.09 44.89 -28.61
C THR A 529 26.46 44.63 -29.29
N THR A 530 26.68 43.43 -29.82
CA THR A 530 26.93 43.14 -31.25
C THR A 530 27.38 41.69 -31.50
N GLU A 531 26.73 41.13 -32.44
CA GLU A 531 26.97 40.07 -33.45
C GLU A 531 28.26 39.22 -33.51
N GLN A 532 27.97 37.99 -33.88
CA GLN A 532 28.53 37.13 -34.92
C GLN A 532 29.72 36.18 -34.62
N THR A 533 29.40 34.93 -34.87
CA THR A 533 29.94 33.98 -35.89
C THR A 533 31.07 33.02 -35.47
N THR A 534 30.67 31.75 -35.58
CA THR A 534 31.32 30.56 -36.17
C THR A 534 32.56 29.92 -35.59
N THR A 535 32.38 28.62 -35.53
CA THR A 535 33.16 27.47 -36.03
C THR A 535 34.25 26.86 -35.16
N SER A 536 33.93 25.60 -34.91
CA SER A 536 34.75 24.37 -35.15
C SER A 536 35.93 24.00 -34.27
N THR A 537 35.80 22.80 -33.82
CA THR A 537 36.68 21.63 -33.95
C THR A 537 37.98 21.53 -33.10
N THR A 538 38.01 20.36 -32.51
CA THR A 538 39.06 19.36 -32.47
C THR A 538 39.92 19.23 -31.22
N THR A 539 39.71 18.05 -30.60
CA THR A 539 40.67 17.03 -30.12
C THR A 539 42.00 17.48 -29.48
N ALA A 540 42.25 16.98 -28.33
CA ALA A 540 43.30 16.00 -28.10
C ALA A 540 43.72 15.89 -26.62
N ALA A 541 43.95 14.66 -26.27
CA ALA A 541 44.53 14.14 -25.06
C ALA A 541 45.94 14.76 -24.73
N THR A 542 46.34 14.70 -23.47
CA THR A 542 47.47 13.92 -23.00
C THR A 542 48.04 14.41 -21.65
N THR A 543 48.14 13.43 -20.76
CA THR A 543 49.21 13.10 -19.76
C THR A 543 49.74 14.12 -18.78
N THR A 544 49.62 13.65 -17.51
CA THR A 544 50.66 13.51 -16.46
C THR A 544 51.54 14.70 -16.12
N GLU A 545 51.55 15.10 -14.85
CA GLU A 545 52.73 14.95 -13.97
C GLU A 545 52.43 15.34 -12.52
N THR A 546 52.96 14.52 -11.64
CA THR A 546 53.04 14.63 -10.19
C THR A 546 54.05 15.70 -9.78
N THR A 547 53.70 16.54 -8.81
CA THR A 547 54.73 17.18 -7.97
C THR A 547 54.22 17.39 -6.54
N THR A 548 54.88 16.70 -5.64
CA THR A 548 54.82 16.83 -4.19
C THR A 548 55.49 18.13 -3.75
N THR A 549 54.86 18.91 -2.88
CA THR A 549 55.60 19.86 -2.02
C THR A 549 54.90 19.97 -0.66
N THR A 550 55.63 19.53 0.33
CA THR A 550 55.41 19.68 1.77
C THR A 550 55.61 21.15 2.20
N ALA A 551 54.72 21.67 3.03
CA ALA A 551 55.05 22.76 3.94
C ALA A 551 54.16 22.68 5.18
N GLU A 552 54.82 22.40 6.31
CA GLU A 552 54.31 22.57 7.67
C GLU A 552 54.01 24.04 7.95
N THR A 553 52.95 24.32 8.66
CA THR A 553 52.92 25.45 9.61
C THR A 553 51.90 25.18 10.72
N THR A 554 52.43 25.05 11.91
CA THR A 554 51.80 24.95 13.22
C THR A 554 51.04 26.24 13.56
N ALA A 555 49.81 26.14 14.05
CA ALA A 555 49.23 27.13 14.94
C ALA A 555 48.24 26.49 15.90
N THR A 556 48.62 26.41 17.13
CA THR A 556 47.88 25.97 18.30
C THR A 556 46.92 27.09 18.74
N THR A 557 45.67 26.80 18.89
CA THR A 557 44.77 27.62 19.71
C THR A 557 43.90 26.69 20.56
N THR A 558 44.23 26.66 21.84
CA THR A 558 43.50 25.93 22.89
C THR A 558 42.36 26.80 23.39
N THR A 559 41.13 26.32 23.28
CA THR A 559 40.00 26.90 24.04
C THR A 559 39.44 25.80 24.92
N THR A 560 39.69 25.93 26.20
CA THR A 560 39.20 25.06 27.26
C THR A 560 37.81 25.55 27.68
N THR A 561 36.81 24.76 27.51
CA THR A 561 35.52 24.96 28.14
C THR A 561 35.27 23.84 29.15
N THR A 562 35.41 24.17 30.41
CA THR A 562 35.12 23.31 31.56
C THR A 562 33.63 23.28 31.78
N ASN A 563 33.00 22.13 31.56
CA ASN A 563 31.66 21.84 32.11
C ASN A 563 31.82 20.90 33.31
N THR A 564 31.54 21.45 34.47
CA THR A 564 31.49 20.75 35.75
C THR A 564 30.16 19.95 35.81
N THR A 565 30.28 18.64 35.74
CA THR A 565 29.12 17.78 36.04
C THR A 565 29.25 17.29 37.48
N THR A 566 28.30 17.74 38.32
CA THR A 566 28.16 17.28 39.68
C THR A 566 27.52 15.89 39.67
N ALA A 567 28.27 14.89 40.09
CA ALA A 567 27.75 13.55 40.32
C ALA A 567 26.94 13.53 41.62
N THR A 568 25.63 13.33 41.50
CA THR A 568 24.77 13.00 42.64
C THR A 568 24.56 11.50 42.63
N THR A 569 25.08 10.84 43.62
CA THR A 569 24.84 9.43 43.91
C THR A 569 23.39 9.28 44.37
N ALA A 570 22.55 8.67 43.53
CA ALA A 570 21.21 8.29 43.92
C ALA A 570 21.18 6.77 44.20
N THR A 571 20.87 6.46 45.42
CA THR A 571 20.61 5.14 45.99
C THR A 571 19.45 4.50 45.23
N THR A 572 19.66 3.33 44.68
CA THR A 572 18.64 2.54 43.99
C THR A 572 17.60 2.05 45.02
N ALA A 573 16.46 2.67 45.05
CA ALA A 573 15.25 2.09 45.62
C ALA A 573 14.49 1.45 44.45
N THR A 574 14.43 0.14 44.44
CA THR A 574 13.60 -0.65 43.51
C THR A 574 12.13 -0.38 43.82
N THR A 575 11.54 0.58 43.15
CA THR A 575 10.07 0.70 43.09
C THR A 575 9.64 -0.04 41.83
N THR A 576 9.00 -1.16 42.00
CA THR A 576 8.15 -1.78 40.99
C THR A 576 7.02 -0.78 40.70
N THR A 577 7.19 -0.02 39.65
CA THR A 577 6.10 0.72 39.02
C THR A 577 5.27 -0.29 38.26
N THR A 578 4.17 -0.74 38.83
CA THR A 578 3.05 -1.30 38.07
C THR A 578 2.64 -0.23 37.07
N ALA A 579 2.65 -0.56 35.79
CA ALA A 579 2.01 0.26 34.78
C ALA A 579 0.56 0.53 35.22
N PRO A 580 0.00 1.73 35.01
CA PRO A 580 -1.41 1.96 35.28
C PRO A 580 -2.22 0.94 34.48
N ALA A 581 -3.19 0.27 35.13
CA ALA A 581 -4.14 -0.61 34.48
C ALA A 581 -4.80 0.15 33.31
N ALA A 582 -4.95 -0.50 32.17
CA ALA A 582 -5.59 0.08 31.00
C ALA A 582 -6.96 0.65 31.38
N ALA A 583 -7.30 1.82 30.84
CA ALA A 583 -8.59 2.45 31.13
C ALA A 583 -9.71 1.62 30.49
N LYS A 584 -10.90 1.60 31.09
CA LYS A 584 -12.04 0.85 30.56
C LYS A 584 -12.36 1.27 29.13
N GLY A 585 -12.36 0.32 28.20
CA GLY A 585 -12.54 0.51 26.77
C GLY A 585 -11.24 0.65 25.96
N ASP A 586 -10.12 0.90 26.62
CA ASP A 586 -8.79 1.03 26.01
C ASP A 586 -8.20 -0.37 25.74
N ALA A 587 -8.68 -0.99 24.69
CA ALA A 587 -8.26 -2.32 24.26
C ALA A 587 -6.88 -2.28 23.55
N SER A 588 -6.52 -1.15 22.97
CA SER A 588 -5.20 -0.93 22.35
C SER A 588 -4.10 -0.72 23.40
N GLY A 589 -4.45 -0.20 24.58
CA GLY A 589 -3.51 0.09 25.66
C GLY A 589 -2.69 1.37 25.45
N ASP A 590 -3.12 2.25 24.55
CA ASP A 590 -2.42 3.49 24.21
C ASP A 590 -2.85 4.71 25.07
N GLY A 591 -3.88 4.52 25.91
CA GLY A 591 -4.44 5.53 26.83
C GLY A 591 -5.41 6.50 26.16
N VAL A 592 -5.79 6.29 24.90
CA VAL A 592 -6.75 7.09 24.13
C VAL A 592 -7.90 6.19 23.71
N LEU A 593 -9.12 6.54 24.03
CA LEU A 593 -10.28 5.74 23.63
C LEU A 593 -10.78 6.20 22.25
N ASP A 594 -10.50 5.41 21.21
CA ASP A 594 -10.83 5.72 19.81
C ASP A 594 -11.18 4.48 18.95
N THR A 595 -11.11 4.60 17.63
CA THR A 595 -11.45 3.50 16.71
C THR A 595 -10.44 2.36 16.73
N ASN A 596 -9.21 2.57 17.25
CA ASN A 596 -8.22 1.49 17.37
C ASN A 596 -8.66 0.49 18.46
N ASP A 597 -9.31 0.96 19.52
CA ASP A 597 -9.83 0.07 20.59
C ASP A 597 -10.96 -0.81 20.06
N VAL A 598 -11.81 -0.25 19.21
CA VAL A 598 -12.86 -1.03 18.53
C VAL A 598 -12.23 -2.11 17.67
N PHE A 599 -11.17 -1.76 16.92
CA PHE A 599 -10.48 -2.68 16.03
C PHE A 599 -9.77 -3.81 16.80
N GLU A 600 -9.04 -3.48 17.87
CA GLU A 600 -8.34 -4.46 18.70
C GLU A 600 -9.31 -5.41 19.41
N ALA A 601 -10.42 -4.90 19.94
CA ALA A 601 -11.47 -5.73 20.54
C ALA A 601 -12.13 -6.66 19.49
N MET A 602 -12.41 -6.16 18.27
CA MET A 602 -12.93 -6.99 17.16
C MET A 602 -11.96 -8.09 16.78
N LEU A 603 -10.66 -7.76 16.69
CA LEU A 603 -9.60 -8.70 16.33
C LEU A 603 -9.47 -9.81 17.39
N TYR A 604 -9.55 -9.45 18.66
CA TYR A 604 -9.56 -10.39 19.77
C TYR A 604 -10.73 -11.38 19.67
N VAL A 605 -11.95 -10.88 19.46
CA VAL A 605 -13.16 -11.72 19.30
C VAL A 605 -13.01 -12.67 18.11
N ALA A 606 -12.43 -12.17 17.00
CA ALA A 606 -12.19 -13.00 15.81
C ALA A 606 -11.16 -14.11 16.06
N TYR A 607 -10.07 -13.83 16.77
CA TYR A 607 -9.06 -14.84 17.12
C TYR A 607 -9.61 -15.88 18.09
N CYS A 608 -10.35 -15.48 19.11
CA CYS A 608 -10.99 -16.41 20.05
C CYS A 608 -12.00 -17.30 19.32
N GLY A 609 -12.80 -16.75 18.42
CA GLY A 609 -13.75 -17.52 17.60
C GLY A 609 -13.08 -18.51 16.65
N ALA A 610 -11.85 -18.25 16.22
CA ALA A 610 -11.03 -19.12 15.38
C ALA A 610 -10.19 -20.12 16.18
N GLY A 611 -10.21 -20.06 17.53
CA GLY A 611 -9.39 -20.92 18.41
C GLY A 611 -7.90 -20.54 18.39
N MET A 612 -7.57 -19.31 18.03
CA MET A 612 -6.20 -18.76 18.01
C MET A 612 -5.97 -17.90 19.27
N SER A 613 -4.70 -17.78 19.70
CA SER A 613 -4.32 -16.85 20.77
C SER A 613 -4.17 -15.43 20.24
N SER A 614 -4.66 -14.44 20.99
CA SER A 614 -4.51 -13.02 20.67
C SER A 614 -3.19 -12.46 21.26
N SER A 615 -2.80 -11.28 20.76
CA SER A 615 -1.64 -10.52 21.25
C SER A 615 -1.99 -9.59 22.43
N LEU A 616 -3.25 -9.45 22.81
CA LEU A 616 -3.66 -8.59 23.90
C LEU A 616 -3.17 -9.13 25.27
N THR A 617 -2.76 -8.23 26.14
CA THR A 617 -2.40 -8.53 27.52
C THR A 617 -3.66 -8.74 28.37
N ASP A 618 -3.52 -9.40 29.52
CA ASP A 618 -4.64 -9.60 30.45
C ASP A 618 -5.29 -8.27 30.88
N ASP A 619 -4.51 -7.19 31.03
CA ASP A 619 -5.01 -5.85 31.37
C ASP A 619 -5.83 -5.23 30.23
N GLN A 620 -5.41 -5.44 28.97
CA GLN A 620 -6.13 -4.97 27.78
C GLN A 620 -7.43 -5.76 27.57
N ILE A 621 -7.39 -7.07 27.80
CA ILE A 621 -8.59 -7.93 27.77
C ILE A 621 -9.59 -7.48 28.85
N ALA A 622 -9.12 -7.22 30.06
CA ALA A 622 -9.97 -6.71 31.13
C ALA A 622 -10.52 -5.30 30.87
N ALA A 623 -9.77 -4.47 30.13
CA ALA A 623 -10.24 -3.16 29.70
C ALA A 623 -11.31 -3.25 28.60
N ALA A 624 -11.22 -4.24 27.73
CA ALA A 624 -12.15 -4.49 26.65
C ALA A 624 -13.46 -5.17 27.09
N ASP A 625 -13.51 -5.85 28.24
CA ASP A 625 -14.72 -6.42 28.87
C ASP A 625 -15.56 -5.29 29.49
N ILE A 626 -16.43 -4.70 28.65
CA ILE A 626 -17.17 -3.49 28.99
C ILE A 626 -18.37 -3.77 29.89
N ASP A 627 -19.05 -4.88 29.71
CA ASP A 627 -20.20 -5.22 30.51
C ASP A 627 -19.83 -5.96 31.80
N GLY A 628 -18.62 -6.49 31.87
CA GLY A 628 -18.03 -7.12 33.06
C GLY A 628 -18.53 -8.55 33.26
N ASP A 629 -18.88 -9.26 32.17
CA ASP A 629 -19.37 -10.64 32.23
C ASP A 629 -18.23 -11.67 32.27
N GLY A 630 -16.98 -11.22 32.07
CA GLY A 630 -15.75 -12.02 32.09
C GLY A 630 -15.34 -12.56 30.72
N SER A 631 -16.00 -12.13 29.66
CA SER A 631 -15.64 -12.45 28.28
C SER A 631 -15.68 -11.20 27.40
N VAL A 632 -14.76 -11.07 26.46
CA VAL A 632 -14.84 -10.02 25.42
C VAL A 632 -15.51 -10.61 24.21
N ASP A 633 -16.70 -10.09 23.87
CA ASP A 633 -17.49 -10.55 22.75
C ASP A 633 -18.01 -9.38 21.87
N SER A 634 -18.91 -9.68 20.94
CA SER A 634 -19.49 -8.67 20.05
C SER A 634 -20.33 -7.60 20.77
N THR A 635 -20.72 -7.85 22.03
CA THR A 635 -21.48 -6.91 22.85
C THR A 635 -20.54 -5.81 23.36
N ASP A 636 -19.34 -6.19 23.79
CA ASP A 636 -18.31 -5.25 24.24
C ASP A 636 -17.82 -4.36 23.11
N VAL A 637 -17.54 -4.96 21.95
CA VAL A 637 -17.19 -4.23 20.73
C VAL A 637 -18.26 -3.18 20.40
N TYR A 638 -19.54 -3.54 20.52
CA TYR A 638 -20.65 -2.61 20.29
C TYR A 638 -20.62 -1.45 21.31
N TYR A 639 -20.35 -1.71 22.58
CA TYR A 639 -20.29 -0.67 23.60
C TYR A 639 -19.11 0.29 23.39
N ILE A 640 -17.92 -0.23 22.99
CA ILE A 640 -16.75 0.60 22.67
C ILE A 640 -17.08 1.48 21.46
N LEU A 641 -17.62 0.90 20.39
CA LEU A 641 -18.01 1.64 19.17
C LEU A 641 -19.03 2.74 19.48
N TYR A 642 -20.04 2.42 20.31
CA TYR A 642 -21.09 3.37 20.67
C TYR A 642 -20.53 4.54 21.49
N TYR A 643 -19.60 4.27 22.42
CA TYR A 643 -18.91 5.29 23.21
C TYR A 643 -18.10 6.22 22.30
N VAL A 644 -17.26 5.66 21.41
CA VAL A 644 -16.42 6.41 20.47
C VAL A 644 -17.27 7.26 19.50
N ALA A 645 -18.38 6.71 19.00
CA ALA A 645 -19.30 7.44 18.13
C ALA A 645 -19.96 8.64 18.86
N LEU A 646 -20.29 8.51 20.12
CA LEU A 646 -20.82 9.61 20.92
C LEU A 646 -19.78 10.71 21.16
N GLN A 647 -18.51 10.34 21.40
CA GLN A 647 -17.41 11.31 21.52
C GLN A 647 -17.20 12.05 20.19
N GLY A 648 -17.17 11.34 19.06
CA GLY A 648 -17.04 11.93 17.74
C GLY A 648 -18.19 12.90 17.39
N ALA A 649 -19.38 12.66 17.96
CA ALA A 649 -20.54 13.57 17.86
C ALA A 649 -20.48 14.75 18.85
N GLY A 650 -19.35 14.99 19.54
CA GLY A 650 -19.13 16.08 20.49
C GLY A 650 -19.88 15.90 21.81
N LYS A 651 -20.28 14.69 22.16
CA LYS A 651 -20.89 14.34 23.45
C LYS A 651 -19.81 13.84 24.41
N ASN A 652 -20.05 13.99 25.70
CA ASN A 652 -19.19 13.43 26.76
C ASN A 652 -19.90 12.21 27.38
N PRO A 653 -19.83 11.02 26.77
CA PRO A 653 -20.47 9.83 27.31
C PRO A 653 -19.77 9.33 28.58
N THR A 654 -20.51 8.63 29.42
CA THR A 654 -19.97 7.82 30.51
C THR A 654 -20.30 6.37 30.27
N TRP A 655 -19.51 5.44 30.81
CA TRP A 655 -19.78 4.01 30.64
C TRP A 655 -21.13 3.61 31.23
N ASP A 656 -21.56 4.22 32.35
CA ASP A 656 -22.90 3.96 32.90
C ASP A 656 -24.01 4.36 31.92
N PHE A 657 -23.84 5.48 31.21
CA PHE A 657 -24.77 5.90 30.19
C PHE A 657 -24.80 4.91 29.01
N VAL A 658 -23.63 4.47 28.52
CA VAL A 658 -23.50 3.53 27.39
C VAL A 658 -24.11 2.16 27.74
N LEU A 659 -23.89 1.69 28.97
CA LEU A 659 -24.42 0.42 29.49
C LEU A 659 -25.89 0.51 29.96
N GLY A 660 -26.49 1.69 29.90
CA GLY A 660 -27.86 1.90 30.42
C GLY A 660 -28.01 1.75 31.95
N ARG A 661 -26.90 1.83 32.66
CA ARG A 661 -26.87 1.81 34.15
C ARG A 661 -27.23 3.21 34.65
N LYS A 662 -28.22 3.30 35.59
CA LYS A 662 -28.69 4.57 36.18
C LYS A 662 -27.86 4.96 37.39
#